data_e943fd79d5461c6b432ba00f299e7c81
#
_entry.id   e943fd79d5461c6b432ba00f299e7c81
#
_cell.length_a   1.000
_cell.length_b   1.000
_cell.length_c   1.000
_cell.angle_alpha   90.00
_cell.angle_beta   90.00
_cell.angle_gamma   90.00
#
_symmetry.space_group_name_H-M   'P 1'
#
loop_
_entity.id
_entity.type
_entity.pdbx_description
1 polymer ?
#
loop_
_entity_poly.entity_id
_entity_poly.type
_entity_poly.pdbx_seq_one_letter_code
_entity_poly.pdbx_strand_id
1 'polypeptide(L)'
;MKKFIIISLLSALVMPALACGGWGTDNYYMFSPYHAQSFKDRVEKICNDNWKAYIGDTSEDRWWSFHADDVLKAARQKGDALMVSYVQNLQKYLKCVDVERDKQYEWGYPTKEEIAAQQRDLKAVRTYAQSKLTSKLRSQHGLLFMRCNMMLGQHQENITFWELTASQYIETVYKDMMHNIYAGALYKTGREAEAGQLFAEMNDHESLMTIYYLKRSYQAIRQHYQKNPTSKALPWLLTDFVNNAQEAVDASIGGKMFIRDINQQESWQMQQFCEMVVKEGKTDCPIMWKMAKAWLEFLSGKKKEAATDILDAVKLDGTARMKDNAHALMLYITASQAKPSQAFDDYLADELTWLRGKQKEEEEDDCFFDNVEHRLTNHVLVPHYRSNPVRMAAVARALNSAGSGFDLDTLNVADTEKYLYYTTSLANNKLDKFLKANIHENDTAMSDLIGTKYMRLCQWDKAITWLNTVPISYYNNNRGNGYLYYSLVRQWDVEPWAQRQWLDESKAWEKSYKWWKHRKLDFCKEVQMMENSLGMLNGKALEQRCYNLAVRYAQASIYGDCWWLLRDYKSCMDTVRVNEVDLGQKAVQMLQKAAASTDLSLKRKALFALGYRELYNDVKGLGLWYTVSWDSGECVQAYHRNAPQFQAYQALYELTGDEPQEDYIRRCDAYEQFRNYYREHK
;
A
#
# COMPACT_ATOMS: atom_id res chain seq x y z
N MET A 1 26.79 27.91 -14.56
CA MET A 1 25.67 28.38 -13.76
C MET A 1 24.29 28.04 -14.37
N LYS A 2 23.97 28.35 -15.63
CA LYS A 2 22.62 28.06 -16.20
C LYS A 2 22.27 26.54 -16.32
N LYS A 3 23.20 25.62 -16.43
CA LYS A 3 22.96 24.17 -16.49
C LYS A 3 22.71 23.52 -15.12
N PHE A 4 23.19 24.11 -14.04
CA PHE A 4 22.92 23.63 -12.67
C PHE A 4 21.51 23.97 -12.18
N ILE A 5 20.96 25.10 -12.63
CA ILE A 5 19.59 25.54 -12.28
C ILE A 5 18.53 24.61 -12.89
N ILE A 6 18.80 24.00 -14.04
CA ILE A 6 17.86 23.08 -14.71
C ILE A 6 17.82 21.71 -14.02
N ILE A 7 18.93 21.23 -13.47
CA ILE A 7 19.00 19.93 -12.79
C ILE A 7 18.35 20.02 -11.40
N SER A 8 18.54 21.11 -10.65
CA SER A 8 17.85 21.34 -9.38
C SER A 8 16.36 21.64 -9.53
N LEU A 9 15.92 22.21 -10.64
CA LEU A 9 14.49 22.40 -10.94
C LEU A 9 13.80 21.10 -11.37
N LEU A 10 14.50 20.17 -12.00
CA LEU A 10 13.95 18.85 -12.37
C LEU A 10 13.86 17.90 -11.14
N SER A 11 14.80 17.97 -10.21
CA SER A 11 14.71 17.21 -8.95
C SER A 11 13.63 17.76 -7.99
N ALA A 12 13.35 19.05 -8.02
CA ALA A 12 12.26 19.67 -7.24
C ALA A 12 10.85 19.34 -7.79
N LEU A 13 10.74 18.97 -9.07
CA LEU A 13 9.45 18.57 -9.68
C LEU A 13 9.04 17.11 -9.40
N VAL A 14 9.93 16.28 -8.88
CA VAL A 14 9.66 14.86 -8.58
C VAL A 14 9.22 14.62 -7.12
N MET A 15 9.39 15.58 -6.22
CA MET A 15 9.16 15.40 -4.78
C MET A 15 7.77 15.76 -4.22
N PRO A 16 6.84 16.48 -4.88
CA PRO A 16 5.55 16.81 -4.25
C PRO A 16 4.53 15.67 -4.23
N ALA A 17 4.74 14.60 -4.99
CA ALA A 17 3.75 13.53 -5.11
C ALA A 17 3.77 12.49 -3.96
N LEU A 18 4.78 12.51 -3.10
CA LEU A 18 4.92 11.57 -1.98
C LEU A 18 4.34 12.07 -0.65
N ALA A 19 3.86 13.31 -0.59
CA ALA A 19 3.37 13.91 0.66
C ALA A 19 1.86 13.75 0.91
N CYS A 20 1.09 13.33 -0.08
CA CYS A 20 -0.31 12.92 0.12
C CYS A 20 -0.35 11.44 -0.24
N GLY A 21 -0.65 10.57 0.73
CA GLY A 21 -0.67 9.12 0.59
C GLY A 21 -1.32 8.62 -0.70
N GLY A 22 -0.64 8.83 -1.79
CA GLY A 22 -0.94 8.25 -3.08
C GLY A 22 -0.61 6.78 -2.98
N TRP A 23 -1.58 5.95 -3.25
CA TRP A 23 -1.42 4.55 -3.52
C TRP A 23 -0.40 4.43 -4.64
N GLY A 24 0.87 4.19 -4.29
CA GLY A 24 1.87 3.82 -5.26
C GLY A 24 1.33 2.60 -5.99
N THR A 25 1.39 2.59 -7.31
CA THR A 25 1.21 1.34 -8.04
C THR A 25 2.25 0.38 -7.48
N ASP A 26 1.80 -0.71 -6.88
CA ASP A 26 2.69 -1.75 -6.37
C ASP A 26 3.48 -2.31 -7.56
N ASN A 27 4.66 -1.75 -7.78
CA ASN A 27 5.54 -2.13 -8.89
C ASN A 27 6.28 -3.41 -8.54
N TYR A 28 5.56 -4.54 -8.53
CA TYR A 28 6.15 -5.86 -8.32
C TYR A 28 6.89 -6.29 -9.59
N TYR A 29 8.17 -5.94 -9.66
CA TYR A 29 8.99 -6.23 -10.83
C TYR A 29 9.30 -7.72 -10.94
N MET A 30 9.06 -8.25 -12.15
CA MET A 30 9.38 -9.64 -12.50
C MET A 30 10.80 -9.81 -13.03
N PHE A 31 11.45 -8.73 -13.45
CA PHE A 31 12.81 -8.74 -13.95
C PHE A 31 13.78 -8.15 -12.90
N SER A 32 14.50 -9.03 -12.20
CA SER A 32 15.44 -8.69 -11.13
C SER A 32 16.65 -9.65 -11.16
N PRO A 33 17.57 -9.50 -12.12
CA PRO A 33 18.67 -10.43 -12.37
C PRO A 33 19.82 -10.36 -11.35
N TYR A 34 19.76 -9.45 -10.37
CA TYR A 34 20.74 -9.29 -9.31
C TYR A 34 20.05 -8.89 -8.00
N HIS A 35 20.75 -9.02 -6.86
CA HIS A 35 20.20 -8.64 -5.56
C HIS A 35 19.91 -7.12 -5.47
N ALA A 36 18.80 -6.78 -4.88
CA ALA A 36 18.35 -5.39 -4.78
C ALA A 36 19.01 -4.60 -3.65
N GLN A 37 19.74 -5.26 -2.71
CA GLN A 37 20.35 -4.56 -1.58
C GLN A 37 21.27 -3.45 -2.07
N SER A 38 20.88 -2.19 -1.79
CA SER A 38 21.64 -1.03 -2.22
C SER A 38 22.95 -0.93 -1.41
N PHE A 39 23.96 -0.35 -2.04
CA PHE A 39 25.21 -0.01 -1.35
C PHE A 39 24.96 0.80 -0.07
N LYS A 40 24.02 1.74 -0.12
CA LYS A 40 23.66 2.62 0.98
C LYS A 40 23.12 1.84 2.18
N ASP A 41 22.13 0.97 1.95
CA ASP A 41 21.48 0.20 3.04
C ASP A 41 22.48 -0.76 3.70
N ARG A 42 23.31 -1.44 2.90
CA ARG A 42 24.38 -2.30 3.41
C ARG A 42 25.38 -1.54 4.27
N VAL A 43 25.83 -0.38 3.79
CA VAL A 43 26.81 0.45 4.50
C VAL A 43 26.22 1.02 5.78
N GLU A 44 24.96 1.50 5.74
CA GLU A 44 24.27 2.07 6.89
C GLU A 44 24.09 1.00 7.98
N LYS A 45 23.64 -0.20 7.64
CA LYS A 45 23.50 -1.32 8.58
C LYS A 45 24.83 -1.62 9.27
N ILE A 46 25.91 -1.84 8.51
CA ILE A 46 27.23 -2.18 9.09
C ILE A 46 27.76 -1.02 9.95
N CYS A 47 27.57 0.24 9.55
CA CYS A 47 27.97 1.38 10.35
C CYS A 47 27.20 1.45 11.68
N ASN A 48 25.88 1.23 11.65
CA ASN A 48 25.05 1.22 12.84
C ASN A 48 25.46 0.07 13.79
N ASP A 49 25.71 -1.12 13.28
CA ASP A 49 26.19 -2.26 14.06
C ASP A 49 27.55 -1.97 14.72
N ASN A 50 28.48 -1.35 13.99
CA ASN A 50 29.76 -0.92 14.52
C ASN A 50 29.62 0.11 15.66
N TRP A 51 28.71 1.08 15.53
CA TRP A 51 28.46 2.07 16.56
C TRP A 51 27.77 1.46 17.79
N LYS A 52 26.77 0.57 17.59
CA LYS A 52 26.15 -0.19 18.68
C LYS A 52 27.21 -0.98 19.47
N ALA A 53 28.04 -1.73 18.77
CA ALA A 53 29.10 -2.50 19.39
C ALA A 53 30.10 -1.60 20.17
N TYR A 54 30.42 -0.41 19.63
CA TYR A 54 31.31 0.51 20.30
C TYR A 54 30.73 1.06 21.61
N ILE A 55 29.44 1.41 21.62
CA ILE A 55 28.77 1.92 22.85
C ILE A 55 28.36 0.81 23.81
N GLY A 56 28.36 -0.45 23.38
CA GLY A 56 27.93 -1.61 24.17
C GLY A 56 26.40 -1.79 24.18
N ASP A 57 25.70 -1.28 23.21
CA ASP A 57 24.26 -1.49 23.02
C ASP A 57 24.02 -2.85 22.39
N THR A 58 23.24 -3.72 23.07
CA THR A 58 22.85 -5.05 22.62
C THR A 58 21.39 -5.13 22.24
N SER A 59 20.69 -4.00 22.12
CA SER A 59 19.29 -3.96 21.73
C SER A 59 19.12 -4.48 20.29
N GLU A 60 18.01 -5.17 20.03
CA GLU A 60 17.59 -5.59 18.69
C GLU A 60 16.77 -4.48 17.97
N ASP A 61 16.95 -3.22 18.38
CA ASP A 61 16.23 -2.11 17.77
C ASP A 61 16.66 -1.95 16.30
N ARG A 62 15.75 -2.27 15.40
CA ARG A 62 15.92 -2.19 13.95
C ARG A 62 16.04 -0.73 13.44
N TRP A 63 15.51 0.23 14.19
CA TRP A 63 15.49 1.64 13.83
C TRP A 63 16.58 2.46 14.53
N TRP A 64 17.55 1.77 15.11
CA TRP A 64 18.65 2.42 15.77
C TRP A 64 19.42 3.34 14.81
N SER A 65 19.75 4.54 15.24
CA SER A 65 20.53 5.51 14.48
C SER A 65 21.70 6.05 15.30
N PHE A 66 22.73 6.51 14.60
CA PHE A 66 23.91 7.10 15.23
C PHE A 66 23.55 8.37 16.00
N HIS A 67 23.84 8.37 17.31
CA HIS A 67 23.76 9.53 18.20
C HIS A 67 25.16 9.86 18.73
N ALA A 68 25.70 11.01 18.29
CA ALA A 68 27.07 11.41 18.61
C ALA A 68 27.32 11.55 20.12
N ASP A 69 26.33 12.00 20.90
CA ASP A 69 26.46 12.20 22.34
C ASP A 69 26.64 10.88 23.10
N ASP A 70 25.96 9.80 22.67
CA ASP A 70 26.11 8.47 23.27
C ASP A 70 27.52 7.92 23.01
N VAL A 71 28.01 8.09 21.77
CA VAL A 71 29.36 7.68 21.40
C VAL A 71 30.41 8.51 22.17
N LEU A 72 30.23 9.80 22.31
CA LEU A 72 31.13 10.68 23.10
C LEU A 72 31.16 10.28 24.58
N LYS A 73 29.99 9.96 25.14
CA LYS A 73 29.88 9.49 26.53
C LYS A 73 30.67 8.17 26.71
N ALA A 74 30.43 7.19 25.82
CA ALA A 74 31.14 5.91 25.87
C ALA A 74 32.64 6.07 25.65
N ALA A 75 33.08 6.94 24.73
CA ALA A 75 34.48 7.18 24.44
C ALA A 75 35.21 7.84 25.65
N ARG A 76 34.57 8.79 26.34
CA ARG A 76 35.09 9.38 27.55
C ARG A 76 35.22 8.36 28.69
N GLN A 77 34.22 7.49 28.88
CA GLN A 77 34.26 6.41 29.86
C GLN A 77 35.40 5.42 29.61
N LYS A 78 35.68 5.15 28.33
CA LYS A 78 36.77 4.25 27.89
C LYS A 78 38.14 4.95 27.88
N GLY A 79 38.23 6.26 28.15
CA GLY A 79 39.46 7.01 28.01
C GLY A 79 39.98 7.15 26.58
N ASP A 80 39.14 6.93 25.56
CA ASP A 80 39.51 6.98 24.15
C ASP A 80 39.49 8.43 23.61
N ALA A 81 40.53 9.19 23.92
CA ALA A 81 40.67 10.57 23.49
C ALA A 81 40.71 10.75 21.97
N LEU A 82 41.18 9.71 21.23
CA LEU A 82 41.20 9.74 19.76
C LEU A 82 39.77 9.64 19.19
N MET A 83 38.96 8.74 19.74
CA MET A 83 37.55 8.63 19.36
C MET A 83 36.76 9.89 19.72
N VAL A 84 36.98 10.46 20.91
CA VAL A 84 36.35 11.74 21.30
C VAL A 84 36.64 12.81 20.26
N SER A 85 37.91 13.02 19.89
CA SER A 85 38.26 14.05 18.91
C SER A 85 37.77 13.74 17.51
N TYR A 86 37.72 12.46 17.11
CA TYR A 86 37.13 12.06 15.85
C TYR A 86 35.64 12.37 15.76
N VAL A 87 34.84 11.97 16.76
CA VAL A 87 33.39 12.22 16.78
C VAL A 87 33.06 13.70 16.82
N GLN A 88 33.81 14.51 17.57
CA GLN A 88 33.65 15.97 17.59
C GLN A 88 33.87 16.60 16.20
N ASN A 89 34.86 16.12 15.45
CA ASN A 89 35.09 16.60 14.09
C ASN A 89 34.08 16.04 13.09
N LEU A 90 33.60 14.79 13.30
CA LEU A 90 32.49 14.23 12.54
C LEU A 90 31.19 15.06 12.74
N GLN A 91 30.87 15.48 13.99
CA GLN A 91 29.75 16.38 14.25
C GLN A 91 29.87 17.72 13.52
N LYS A 92 31.08 18.31 13.45
CA LYS A 92 31.32 19.55 12.69
C LYS A 92 31.06 19.31 11.19
N TYR A 93 31.54 18.19 10.64
CA TYR A 93 31.27 17.82 9.25
C TYR A 93 29.76 17.68 8.99
N LEU A 94 29.05 16.91 9.86
CA LEU A 94 27.61 16.68 9.72
C LEU A 94 26.81 18.00 9.75
N LYS A 95 27.19 18.95 10.62
CA LYS A 95 26.57 20.29 10.62
C LYS A 95 26.76 21.03 9.29
N CYS A 96 27.91 20.86 8.62
CA CYS A 96 28.11 21.44 7.30
C CYS A 96 27.19 20.81 6.23
N VAL A 97 26.91 19.51 6.33
CA VAL A 97 25.96 18.80 5.44
C VAL A 97 24.52 19.24 5.74
N ASP A 98 24.16 19.38 7.02
CA ASP A 98 22.82 19.76 7.44
C ASP A 98 22.40 21.15 6.96
N VAL A 99 23.33 22.11 6.85
CA VAL A 99 23.03 23.45 6.32
C VAL A 99 22.42 23.39 4.91
N GLU A 100 22.98 22.57 4.02
CA GLU A 100 22.43 22.44 2.66
C GLU A 100 21.06 21.77 2.67
N ARG A 101 20.89 20.72 3.48
CA ARG A 101 19.63 19.98 3.63
C ARG A 101 18.53 20.85 4.23
N ASP A 102 18.80 21.56 5.30
CA ASP A 102 17.81 22.38 6.02
C ASP A 102 17.33 23.53 5.13
N LYS A 103 18.23 24.16 4.37
CA LYS A 103 17.86 25.20 3.39
C LYS A 103 17.00 24.66 2.26
N GLN A 104 17.22 23.43 1.83
CA GLN A 104 16.36 22.78 0.82
C GLN A 104 14.91 22.62 1.33
N TYR A 105 14.72 22.22 2.59
CA TYR A 105 13.39 22.13 3.20
C TYR A 105 12.70 23.49 3.39
N GLU A 106 13.49 24.55 3.67
CA GLU A 106 12.98 25.92 3.82
C GLU A 106 12.74 26.63 2.48
N TRP A 107 12.97 25.97 1.32
CA TRP A 107 12.94 26.57 -0.02
C TRP A 107 13.87 27.77 -0.17
N GLY A 108 14.95 27.79 0.61
CA GLY A 108 15.95 28.83 0.63
C GLY A 108 17.30 28.43 0.04
N TYR A 109 18.14 29.41 -0.15
CA TYR A 109 19.54 29.18 -0.52
C TYR A 109 20.44 29.67 0.62
N PRO A 110 21.58 28.97 0.90
CA PRO A 110 22.54 29.47 1.87
C PRO A 110 23.08 30.84 1.46
N THR A 111 23.24 31.73 2.44
CA THR A 111 23.86 33.03 2.24
C THR A 111 25.36 32.90 1.94
N LYS A 112 25.98 33.97 1.42
CA LYS A 112 27.44 33.98 1.19
C LYS A 112 28.23 33.74 2.46
N GLU A 113 27.74 34.29 3.56
CA GLU A 113 28.32 34.16 4.90
C GLU A 113 28.25 32.75 5.44
N GLU A 114 27.10 32.09 5.27
CA GLU A 114 26.88 30.65 5.60
C GLU A 114 27.81 29.75 4.78
N ILE A 115 27.91 29.97 3.48
CA ILE A 115 28.82 29.23 2.59
C ILE A 115 30.28 29.43 3.00
N ALA A 116 30.68 30.67 3.33
CA ALA A 116 32.04 30.96 3.75
C ALA A 116 32.37 30.33 5.13
N ALA A 117 31.41 30.29 6.06
CA ALA A 117 31.55 29.59 7.32
C ALA A 117 31.66 28.06 7.12
N GLN A 118 30.78 27.46 6.33
CA GLN A 118 30.83 26.04 5.96
C GLN A 118 32.18 25.66 5.36
N GLN A 119 32.70 26.45 4.41
CA GLN A 119 34.01 26.20 3.80
C GLN A 119 35.18 26.30 4.80
N ARG A 120 35.14 27.22 5.73
CA ARG A 120 36.17 27.31 6.80
C ARG A 120 36.13 26.06 7.68
N ASP A 121 34.95 25.65 8.10
CA ASP A 121 34.78 24.48 8.97
C ASP A 121 35.19 23.21 8.28
N LEU A 122 34.79 23.01 7.01
CA LEU A 122 35.23 21.88 6.20
C LEU A 122 36.76 21.83 6.03
N LYS A 123 37.42 22.95 5.77
CA LYS A 123 38.88 23.02 5.67
C LYS A 123 39.55 22.66 7.01
N ALA A 124 39.01 23.09 8.13
CA ALA A 124 39.53 22.77 9.45
C ALA A 124 39.38 21.28 9.76
N VAL A 125 38.20 20.68 9.50
CA VAL A 125 37.94 19.25 9.67
C VAL A 125 38.83 18.42 8.75
N ARG A 126 38.97 18.83 7.50
CA ARG A 126 39.87 18.20 6.52
C ARG A 126 41.32 18.14 7.00
N THR A 127 41.86 19.28 7.49
CA THR A 127 43.24 19.37 8.02
C THR A 127 43.42 18.46 9.23
N TYR A 128 42.44 18.45 10.15
CA TYR A 128 42.41 17.52 11.27
C TYR A 128 42.46 16.05 10.80
N ALA A 129 41.55 15.66 9.90
CA ALA A 129 41.49 14.29 9.40
C ALA A 129 42.80 13.86 8.73
N GLN A 130 43.39 14.75 7.90
CA GLN A 130 44.66 14.50 7.26
C GLN A 130 45.82 14.29 8.28
N SER A 131 45.85 15.01 9.38
CA SER A 131 46.86 14.84 10.44
C SER A 131 46.77 13.53 11.20
N LYS A 132 45.68 12.79 11.04
CA LYS A 132 45.37 11.52 11.76
C LYS A 132 45.36 10.26 10.86
N LEU A 133 45.79 10.39 9.63
CA LEU A 133 45.80 9.26 8.66
C LEU A 133 46.72 8.08 9.07
N THR A 134 47.63 8.29 10.00
CA THR A 134 48.52 7.24 10.56
C THR A 134 48.03 6.67 11.90
N SER A 135 46.90 7.19 12.45
CA SER A 135 46.35 6.76 13.72
C SER A 135 45.65 5.38 13.65
N LYS A 136 45.28 4.81 14.80
CA LYS A 136 44.46 3.58 14.87
C LYS A 136 43.11 3.71 14.18
N LEU A 137 42.59 4.93 13.99
CA LEU A 137 41.33 5.24 13.28
C LEU A 137 41.61 5.76 11.86
N ARG A 138 42.67 5.31 11.21
CA ARG A 138 43.09 5.81 9.86
C ARG A 138 42.01 5.70 8.81
N SER A 139 41.20 4.61 8.82
CA SER A 139 40.11 4.41 7.85
C SER A 139 38.98 5.42 8.06
N GLN A 140 38.59 5.68 9.31
CA GLN A 140 37.60 6.69 9.66
C GLN A 140 38.08 8.11 9.32
N HIS A 141 39.34 8.43 9.62
CA HIS A 141 39.92 9.71 9.26
C HIS A 141 40.10 9.86 7.74
N GLY A 142 40.50 8.79 7.04
CA GLY A 142 40.57 8.77 5.57
C GLY A 142 39.20 9.05 4.92
N LEU A 143 38.16 8.40 5.42
CA LEU A 143 36.79 8.68 4.97
C LEU A 143 36.36 10.13 5.22
N LEU A 144 36.63 10.65 6.42
CA LEU A 144 36.30 12.04 6.76
C LEU A 144 37.08 13.04 5.88
N PHE A 145 38.35 12.76 5.59
CA PHE A 145 39.17 13.53 4.67
C PHE A 145 38.58 13.57 3.27
N MET A 146 38.22 12.41 2.71
CA MET A 146 37.63 12.31 1.37
C MET A 146 36.26 12.98 1.29
N ARG A 147 35.43 12.85 2.33
CA ARG A 147 34.12 13.55 2.43
C ARG A 147 34.28 15.07 2.38
N CYS A 148 35.23 15.61 3.15
CA CYS A 148 35.52 17.05 3.12
C CYS A 148 36.01 17.49 1.75
N ASN A 149 36.88 16.72 1.09
CA ASN A 149 37.36 17.03 -0.26
C ASN A 149 36.23 17.07 -1.28
N MET A 150 35.25 16.13 -1.19
CA MET A 150 34.07 16.14 -2.09
C MET A 150 33.28 17.44 -1.97
N MET A 151 32.96 17.87 -0.74
CA MET A 151 32.24 19.12 -0.50
C MET A 151 33.03 20.36 -0.88
N LEU A 152 34.35 20.32 -0.78
CA LEU A 152 35.24 21.41 -1.19
C LEU A 152 35.57 21.42 -2.69
N GLY A 153 35.06 20.45 -3.46
CA GLY A 153 35.34 20.32 -4.89
C GLY A 153 36.75 19.81 -5.24
N GLN A 154 37.48 19.26 -4.25
CA GLN A 154 38.86 18.78 -4.40
C GLN A 154 38.87 17.32 -4.90
N HIS A 155 38.23 17.06 -6.02
CA HIS A 155 38.02 15.71 -6.54
C HIS A 155 39.32 14.99 -6.94
N GLN A 156 40.28 15.73 -7.52
CA GLN A 156 41.57 15.13 -7.91
C GLN A 156 42.36 14.67 -6.71
N GLU A 157 42.26 15.35 -5.56
CA GLU A 157 42.90 14.90 -4.33
C GLU A 157 42.34 13.59 -3.81
N ASN A 158 41.01 13.38 -3.95
CA ASN A 158 40.38 12.12 -3.59
C ASN A 158 40.88 10.97 -4.51
N ILE A 159 41.01 11.23 -5.81
CA ILE A 159 41.58 10.25 -6.75
C ILE A 159 42.99 9.87 -6.33
N THR A 160 43.84 10.84 -6.12
CA THR A 160 45.24 10.63 -5.72
C THR A 160 45.32 9.90 -4.36
N PHE A 161 44.53 10.31 -3.39
CA PHE A 161 44.52 9.68 -2.07
C PHE A 161 44.05 8.22 -2.11
N TRP A 162 43.03 7.92 -2.91
CA TRP A 162 42.61 6.55 -3.10
C TRP A 162 43.69 5.68 -3.76
N GLU A 163 44.20 6.12 -4.92
CA GLU A 163 45.15 5.35 -5.72
C GLU A 163 46.48 5.11 -4.99
N LEU A 164 46.97 6.08 -4.20
CA LEU A 164 48.27 5.97 -3.53
C LEU A 164 48.18 5.44 -2.08
N THR A 165 47.01 5.51 -1.43
CA THR A 165 46.96 5.27 0.03
C THR A 165 45.74 4.43 0.45
N ALA A 166 44.52 4.91 0.22
CA ALA A 166 43.31 4.33 0.81
C ALA A 166 42.97 2.94 0.23
N SER A 167 43.32 2.67 -1.02
CA SER A 167 43.14 1.35 -1.67
C SER A 167 43.90 0.24 -0.93
N GLN A 168 44.97 0.59 -0.20
CA GLN A 168 45.78 -0.34 0.55
C GLN A 168 45.34 -0.55 2.01
N TYR A 169 44.25 0.16 2.44
CA TYR A 169 43.69 -0.03 3.77
C TYR A 169 43.07 -1.41 3.93
N ILE A 170 42.94 -1.86 5.19
CA ILE A 170 42.28 -3.12 5.53
C ILE A 170 40.82 -3.03 5.04
N GLU A 171 40.31 -4.15 4.54
CA GLU A 171 38.90 -4.26 4.10
C GLU A 171 37.96 -3.97 5.27
N THR A 172 37.17 -2.92 5.15
CA THR A 172 36.18 -2.47 6.12
C THR A 172 35.11 -1.66 5.38
N VAL A 173 33.95 -1.48 6.01
CA VAL A 173 32.90 -0.58 5.48
C VAL A 173 33.41 0.84 5.17
N TYR A 174 34.38 1.33 5.92
CA TYR A 174 34.98 2.64 5.65
C TYR A 174 35.79 2.67 4.36
N LYS A 175 36.47 1.56 4.01
CA LYS A 175 37.16 1.42 2.73
C LYS A 175 36.17 1.37 1.59
N ASP A 176 35.06 0.63 1.74
CA ASP A 176 33.98 0.59 0.73
C ASP A 176 33.39 1.99 0.50
N MET A 177 33.15 2.76 1.56
CA MET A 177 32.67 4.14 1.46
C MET A 177 33.69 5.06 0.78
N MET A 178 35.00 4.89 1.04
CA MET A 178 36.06 5.66 0.36
C MET A 178 36.14 5.27 -1.13
N HIS A 179 35.92 4.01 -1.48
CA HIS A 179 35.85 3.52 -2.84
C HIS A 179 34.68 4.15 -3.60
N ASN A 180 33.54 4.27 -2.95
CA ASN A 180 32.37 4.96 -3.50
C ASN A 180 32.65 6.45 -3.75
N ILE A 181 33.30 7.14 -2.81
CA ILE A 181 33.72 8.54 -3.00
C ILE A 181 34.76 8.68 -4.12
N TYR A 182 35.67 7.73 -4.27
CA TYR A 182 36.60 7.68 -5.40
C TYR A 182 35.85 7.60 -6.73
N ALA A 183 34.88 6.70 -6.86
CA ALA A 183 34.03 6.62 -8.05
C ALA A 183 33.30 7.96 -8.32
N GLY A 184 32.76 8.61 -7.29
CA GLY A 184 32.16 9.94 -7.40
C GLY A 184 33.16 11.03 -7.86
N ALA A 185 34.39 10.98 -7.40
CA ALA A 185 35.45 11.87 -7.84
C ALA A 185 35.85 11.66 -9.31
N LEU A 186 35.89 10.41 -9.77
CA LEU A 186 36.07 10.06 -11.18
C LEU A 186 34.97 10.66 -12.07
N TYR A 187 33.71 10.52 -11.64
CA TYR A 187 32.59 11.13 -12.35
C TYR A 187 32.71 12.65 -12.44
N LYS A 188 33.05 13.33 -11.32
CA LYS A 188 33.22 14.79 -11.28
C LYS A 188 34.38 15.30 -12.11
N THR A 189 35.36 14.44 -12.41
CA THR A 189 36.54 14.79 -13.28
C THR A 189 36.37 14.30 -14.72
N GLY A 190 35.18 13.81 -15.13
CA GLY A 190 34.87 13.42 -16.50
C GLY A 190 35.19 11.95 -16.84
N ARG A 191 35.63 11.13 -15.88
CA ARG A 191 35.89 9.68 -16.05
C ARG A 191 34.61 8.87 -15.79
N GLU A 192 33.54 9.22 -16.50
CA GLU A 192 32.20 8.68 -16.29
C GLU A 192 32.11 7.17 -16.47
N ALA A 193 32.76 6.60 -17.49
CA ALA A 193 32.70 5.17 -17.77
C ALA A 193 33.29 4.32 -16.62
N GLU A 194 34.40 4.80 -16.07
CA GLU A 194 35.07 4.15 -14.92
C GLU A 194 34.22 4.27 -13.65
N ALA A 195 33.68 5.46 -13.40
CA ALA A 195 32.77 5.68 -12.28
C ALA A 195 31.54 4.76 -12.35
N GLY A 196 30.88 4.67 -13.52
CA GLY A 196 29.74 3.80 -13.74
C GLY A 196 30.05 2.31 -13.53
N GLN A 197 31.23 1.85 -13.93
CA GLN A 197 31.70 0.49 -13.69
C GLN A 197 31.82 0.21 -12.18
N LEU A 198 32.47 1.10 -11.43
CA LEU A 198 32.66 0.96 -9.98
C LEU A 198 31.35 1.05 -9.21
N PHE A 199 30.45 1.98 -9.54
CA PHE A 199 29.15 2.04 -8.89
C PHE A 199 28.31 0.78 -9.14
N ALA A 200 28.39 0.21 -10.34
CA ALA A 200 27.71 -1.05 -10.65
C ALA A 200 28.29 -2.22 -9.87
N GLU A 201 29.61 -2.31 -9.72
CA GLU A 201 30.27 -3.34 -8.90
C GLU A 201 29.89 -3.24 -7.42
N MET A 202 29.59 -2.04 -6.94
CA MET A 202 29.17 -1.79 -5.55
C MET A 202 27.66 -1.93 -5.33
N ASN A 203 26.86 -2.08 -6.37
CA ASN A 203 25.38 -1.96 -6.35
C ASN A 203 24.89 -0.58 -5.89
N ASP A 204 25.59 0.48 -6.22
CA ASP A 204 25.16 1.85 -5.93
C ASP A 204 24.17 2.36 -6.99
N HIS A 205 22.93 1.99 -6.84
CA HIS A 205 21.85 2.30 -7.77
C HIS A 205 21.54 3.81 -7.86
N GLU A 206 21.66 4.54 -6.76
CA GLU A 206 21.43 5.99 -6.72
C GLU A 206 22.46 6.75 -7.58
N SER A 207 23.73 6.35 -7.46
CA SER A 207 24.80 6.92 -8.27
C SER A 207 24.70 6.52 -9.74
N LEU A 208 24.32 5.25 -10.04
CA LEU A 208 24.06 4.81 -11.41
C LEU A 208 22.90 5.60 -12.04
N MET A 209 21.82 5.81 -11.29
CA MET A 209 20.70 6.66 -11.75
C MET A 209 21.18 8.07 -12.06
N THR A 210 22.04 8.65 -11.22
CA THR A 210 22.61 9.99 -11.46
C THR A 210 23.43 10.07 -12.73
N ILE A 211 24.28 9.08 -12.98
CA ILE A 211 25.15 9.02 -14.17
C ILE A 211 24.35 8.79 -15.44
N TYR A 212 23.42 7.84 -15.40
CA TYR A 212 22.70 7.36 -16.58
C TYR A 212 21.30 7.93 -16.75
N TYR A 213 20.88 8.90 -15.94
CA TYR A 213 19.51 9.45 -15.97
C TYR A 213 19.00 9.79 -17.37
N LEU A 214 19.85 10.45 -18.20
CA LEU A 214 19.52 10.80 -19.58
C LEU A 214 19.96 9.73 -20.62
N LYS A 215 20.49 8.60 -20.19
CA LYS A 215 21.10 7.55 -21.03
C LYS A 215 20.42 6.19 -20.84
N ARG A 216 19.12 6.20 -20.53
CA ARG A 216 18.31 5.01 -20.23
C ARG A 216 17.50 4.50 -21.43
N SER A 217 17.63 5.15 -22.61
CA SER A 217 16.94 4.73 -23.84
C SER A 217 17.59 3.50 -24.46
N TYR A 218 16.84 2.77 -25.28
CA TYR A 218 17.35 1.67 -26.08
C TYR A 218 18.64 2.05 -26.84
N GLN A 219 18.66 3.21 -27.49
CA GLN A 219 19.83 3.67 -28.24
C GLN A 219 21.07 3.88 -27.38
N ALA A 220 20.89 4.47 -26.21
CA ALA A 220 21.97 4.68 -25.25
C ALA A 220 22.53 3.35 -24.69
N ILE A 221 21.67 2.40 -24.35
CA ILE A 221 22.07 1.06 -23.89
C ILE A 221 22.83 0.32 -25.00
N ARG A 222 22.33 0.37 -26.24
CA ARG A 222 23.02 -0.21 -27.40
C ARG A 222 24.42 0.40 -27.62
N GLN A 223 24.56 1.71 -27.54
CA GLN A 223 25.87 2.40 -27.67
C GLN A 223 26.82 2.01 -26.52
N HIS A 224 26.29 1.86 -25.30
CA HIS A 224 27.07 1.42 -24.13
C HIS A 224 27.60 0.00 -24.34
N TYR A 225 26.75 -0.94 -24.75
CA TYR A 225 27.13 -2.31 -25.08
C TYR A 225 28.19 -2.37 -26.20
N GLN A 226 28.01 -1.58 -27.27
CA GLN A 226 28.97 -1.56 -28.39
C GLN A 226 30.38 -1.11 -27.96
N LYS A 227 30.48 -0.23 -26.96
CA LYS A 227 31.75 0.21 -26.39
C LYS A 227 32.36 -0.82 -25.43
N ASN A 228 31.55 -1.45 -24.60
CA ASN A 228 31.98 -2.45 -23.64
C ASN A 228 30.87 -3.50 -23.41
N PRO A 229 30.92 -4.64 -24.15
CA PRO A 229 29.89 -5.71 -24.03
C PRO A 229 29.82 -6.40 -22.67
N THR A 230 30.88 -6.30 -21.85
CA THR A 230 30.99 -6.89 -20.52
C THR A 230 30.90 -5.88 -19.38
N SER A 231 30.44 -4.66 -19.70
CA SER A 231 30.28 -3.59 -18.69
C SER A 231 29.34 -4.01 -17.58
N LYS A 232 29.73 -3.84 -16.33
CA LYS A 232 28.93 -4.15 -15.15
C LYS A 232 27.73 -3.21 -14.97
N ALA A 233 27.69 -2.08 -15.68
CA ALA A 233 26.53 -1.21 -15.71
C ALA A 233 25.39 -1.72 -16.61
N LEU A 234 25.65 -2.66 -17.52
CA LEU A 234 24.62 -3.21 -18.44
C LEU A 234 23.49 -3.95 -17.71
N PRO A 235 23.72 -4.78 -16.67
CA PRO A 235 22.66 -5.38 -15.90
C PRO A 235 21.71 -4.35 -15.30
N TRP A 236 22.22 -3.27 -14.72
CA TRP A 236 21.42 -2.20 -14.19
C TRP A 236 20.61 -1.47 -15.26
N LEU A 237 21.27 -1.07 -16.37
CA LEU A 237 20.63 -0.37 -17.48
C LEU A 237 19.53 -1.20 -18.14
N LEU A 238 19.76 -2.50 -18.32
CA LEU A 238 18.76 -3.41 -18.89
C LEU A 238 17.59 -3.63 -17.94
N THR A 239 17.87 -3.80 -16.65
CA THR A 239 16.84 -3.94 -15.62
C THR A 239 15.95 -2.70 -15.55
N ASP A 240 16.56 -1.52 -15.53
CA ASP A 240 15.84 -0.24 -15.57
C ASP A 240 14.93 -0.14 -16.80
N PHE A 241 15.44 -0.50 -17.98
CA PHE A 241 14.64 -0.47 -19.21
C PHE A 241 13.45 -1.44 -19.14
N VAL A 242 13.70 -2.68 -18.76
CA VAL A 242 12.68 -3.75 -18.72
C VAL A 242 11.60 -3.45 -17.69
N ASN A 243 11.99 -2.93 -16.51
CA ASN A 243 11.06 -2.56 -15.47
C ASN A 243 10.23 -1.32 -15.85
N ASN A 244 10.81 -0.32 -16.51
CA ASN A 244 10.03 0.79 -17.08
C ASN A 244 9.04 0.33 -18.16
N ALA A 245 9.39 -0.69 -18.97
CA ALA A 245 8.45 -1.29 -19.92
C ALA A 245 7.29 -2.01 -19.22
N GLN A 246 7.55 -2.69 -18.10
CA GLN A 246 6.51 -3.30 -17.26
C GLN A 246 5.59 -2.22 -16.67
N GLU A 247 6.14 -1.16 -16.07
CA GLU A 247 5.37 -0.04 -15.53
C GLU A 247 4.46 0.60 -16.58
N ALA A 248 4.95 0.79 -17.80
CA ALA A 248 4.16 1.37 -18.88
C ALA A 248 2.93 0.50 -19.23
N VAL A 249 3.06 -0.83 -19.16
CA VAL A 249 1.93 -1.77 -19.34
C VAL A 249 0.98 -1.71 -18.14
N ASP A 250 1.51 -1.75 -16.93
CA ASP A 250 0.71 -1.73 -15.69
C ASP A 250 -0.05 -0.40 -15.55
N ALA A 251 0.58 0.73 -15.87
CA ALA A 251 -0.05 2.05 -15.85
C ALA A 251 -1.18 2.21 -16.88
N SER A 252 -1.14 1.49 -18.01
CA SER A 252 -2.24 1.48 -18.98
C SER A 252 -3.51 0.85 -18.41
N ILE A 253 -3.37 0.02 -17.36
CA ILE A 253 -4.48 -0.64 -16.65
C ILE A 253 -4.99 0.24 -15.50
N GLY A 254 -4.12 1.01 -14.82
CA GLY A 254 -4.42 1.72 -13.58
C GLY A 254 -4.42 3.27 -13.64
N GLY A 255 -4.10 3.87 -14.79
CA GLY A 255 -3.99 5.32 -14.94
C GLY A 255 -2.55 5.84 -14.77
N LYS A 256 -2.11 6.68 -15.70
CA LYS A 256 -0.72 7.17 -15.78
C LYS A 256 -0.44 8.25 -14.74
N MET A 257 0.61 8.10 -13.94
CA MET A 257 1.24 9.21 -13.24
C MET A 257 2.78 9.06 -13.30
N PHE A 258 3.43 9.96 -14.05
CA PHE A 258 4.89 10.19 -14.04
C PHE A 258 5.82 9.03 -14.45
N ILE A 259 5.36 8.13 -15.30
CA ILE A 259 6.14 6.98 -15.75
C ILE A 259 6.77 7.31 -17.13
N ARG A 260 8.03 6.90 -17.32
CA ARG A 260 8.66 6.94 -18.64
C ARG A 260 7.95 5.92 -19.55
N ASP A 261 7.21 6.42 -20.55
CA ASP A 261 6.56 5.57 -21.54
C ASP A 261 7.61 4.90 -22.45
N ILE A 262 7.86 3.62 -22.24
CA ILE A 262 8.51 2.78 -23.25
C ILE A 262 7.45 2.42 -24.28
N ASN A 263 7.53 3.01 -25.48
CA ASN A 263 6.58 2.71 -26.54
C ASN A 263 6.84 1.33 -27.16
N GLN A 264 5.84 0.80 -27.88
CA GLN A 264 5.93 -0.53 -28.49
C GLN A 264 7.10 -0.67 -29.46
N GLN A 265 7.47 0.38 -30.18
CA GLN A 265 8.59 0.36 -31.12
C GLN A 265 9.92 0.26 -30.39
N GLU A 266 10.12 1.00 -29.32
CA GLU A 266 11.34 0.97 -28.51
C GLU A 266 11.49 -0.40 -27.81
N SER A 267 10.40 -0.94 -27.28
CA SER A 267 10.35 -2.30 -26.73
C SER A 267 10.70 -3.37 -27.76
N TRP A 268 10.14 -3.27 -28.98
CA TRP A 268 10.49 -4.17 -30.08
C TRP A 268 11.96 -4.07 -30.49
N GLN A 269 12.51 -2.86 -30.58
CA GLN A 269 13.94 -2.65 -30.88
C GLN A 269 14.83 -3.31 -29.82
N MET A 270 14.47 -3.20 -28.54
CA MET A 270 15.21 -3.87 -27.46
C MET A 270 15.11 -5.39 -27.56
N GLN A 271 13.93 -5.96 -27.90
CA GLN A 271 13.79 -7.40 -28.12
C GLN A 271 14.75 -7.91 -29.23
N GLN A 272 14.84 -7.20 -30.36
CA GLN A 272 15.74 -7.55 -31.44
C GLN A 272 17.22 -7.41 -31.04
N PHE A 273 17.51 -6.40 -30.25
CA PHE A 273 18.86 -6.17 -29.73
C PHE A 273 19.29 -7.24 -28.75
N CYS A 274 18.43 -7.65 -27.82
CA CYS A 274 18.70 -8.76 -26.93
C CYS A 274 19.03 -10.06 -27.67
N GLU A 275 18.28 -10.37 -28.71
CA GLU A 275 18.55 -11.53 -29.59
C GLU A 275 19.91 -11.43 -30.28
N MET A 276 20.26 -10.24 -30.77
CA MET A 276 21.57 -9.98 -31.39
C MET A 276 22.71 -10.19 -30.38
N VAL A 277 22.58 -9.62 -29.17
CA VAL A 277 23.60 -9.76 -28.10
C VAL A 277 23.87 -11.21 -27.76
N VAL A 278 22.82 -12.02 -27.63
CA VAL A 278 22.98 -13.46 -27.34
C VAL A 278 23.68 -14.18 -28.51
N LYS A 279 23.31 -13.87 -29.75
CA LYS A 279 23.96 -14.46 -30.94
C LYS A 279 25.41 -14.04 -31.13
N GLU A 280 25.78 -12.81 -30.78
CA GLU A 280 27.16 -12.35 -30.83
C GLU A 280 28.06 -13.07 -29.84
N GLY A 281 27.56 -13.53 -28.71
CA GLY A 281 28.32 -14.25 -27.70
C GLY A 281 29.42 -13.44 -27.02
N LYS A 282 29.35 -12.10 -27.03
CA LYS A 282 30.34 -11.20 -26.40
C LYS A 282 30.01 -10.84 -24.95
N THR A 283 28.77 -11.10 -24.52
CA THR A 283 28.33 -10.83 -23.16
C THR A 283 28.75 -11.96 -22.21
N ASP A 284 29.04 -11.65 -20.96
CA ASP A 284 29.30 -12.62 -19.88
C ASP A 284 28.00 -13.11 -19.19
N CYS A 285 26.84 -12.57 -19.55
CA CYS A 285 25.55 -12.95 -18.97
C CYS A 285 24.44 -13.13 -20.03
N PRO A 286 24.53 -14.13 -20.92
CA PRO A 286 23.59 -14.35 -22.01
C PRO A 286 22.16 -14.63 -21.52
N ILE A 287 22.00 -15.33 -20.39
CA ILE A 287 20.69 -15.61 -19.78
C ILE A 287 19.90 -14.30 -19.52
N MET A 288 20.56 -13.27 -18.99
CA MET A 288 19.94 -11.99 -18.68
C MET A 288 19.31 -11.34 -19.92
N TRP A 289 20.03 -11.32 -21.02
CA TRP A 289 19.54 -10.74 -22.28
C TRP A 289 18.38 -11.57 -22.87
N LYS A 290 18.49 -12.90 -22.81
CA LYS A 290 17.45 -13.78 -23.36
C LYS A 290 16.16 -13.72 -22.55
N MET A 291 16.24 -13.70 -21.19
CA MET A 291 15.05 -13.54 -20.34
C MET A 291 14.45 -12.13 -20.42
N ALA A 292 15.26 -11.08 -20.63
CA ALA A 292 14.75 -9.74 -20.89
C ALA A 292 13.92 -9.69 -22.18
N LYS A 293 14.43 -10.33 -23.26
CA LYS A 293 13.66 -10.48 -24.50
C LYS A 293 12.32 -11.16 -24.23
N ALA A 294 12.33 -12.34 -23.59
CA ALA A 294 11.12 -13.10 -23.30
C ALA A 294 10.09 -12.28 -22.51
N TRP A 295 10.54 -11.54 -21.50
CA TRP A 295 9.64 -10.71 -20.70
C TRP A 295 9.06 -9.53 -21.50
N LEU A 296 9.87 -8.82 -22.29
CA LEU A 296 9.41 -7.75 -23.19
C LEU A 296 8.43 -8.25 -24.25
N GLU A 297 8.62 -9.48 -24.78
CA GLU A 297 7.67 -10.13 -25.67
C GLU A 297 6.35 -10.42 -24.98
N PHE A 298 6.39 -10.95 -23.75
CA PHE A 298 5.20 -11.18 -22.95
C PHE A 298 4.42 -9.89 -22.70
N LEU A 299 5.09 -8.83 -22.27
CA LEU A 299 4.50 -7.50 -22.06
C LEU A 299 3.88 -6.90 -23.34
N SER A 300 4.46 -7.25 -24.50
CA SER A 300 3.94 -6.85 -25.83
C SER A 300 2.82 -7.75 -26.36
N GLY A 301 2.35 -8.73 -25.58
CA GLY A 301 1.29 -9.67 -25.95
C GLY A 301 1.73 -10.84 -26.81
N LYS A 302 3.04 -11.00 -27.12
CA LYS A 302 3.61 -12.11 -27.90
C LYS A 302 3.87 -13.32 -27.00
N LYS A 303 2.77 -13.89 -26.47
CA LYS A 303 2.85 -14.92 -25.41
C LYS A 303 3.52 -16.21 -25.84
N LYS A 304 3.37 -16.63 -27.11
CA LYS A 304 3.97 -17.88 -27.62
C LYS A 304 5.49 -17.74 -27.81
N GLU A 305 5.92 -16.62 -28.36
CA GLU A 305 7.33 -16.28 -28.53
C GLU A 305 8.00 -16.18 -27.16
N ALA A 306 7.39 -15.46 -26.22
CA ALA A 306 7.87 -15.34 -24.86
C ALA A 306 8.04 -16.72 -24.17
N ALA A 307 7.08 -17.65 -24.37
CA ALA A 307 7.18 -18.99 -23.79
C ALA A 307 8.34 -19.80 -24.40
N THR A 308 8.61 -19.64 -25.69
CA THR A 308 9.77 -20.29 -26.35
C THR A 308 11.09 -19.68 -25.84
N ASP A 309 11.17 -18.36 -25.82
CA ASP A 309 12.41 -17.66 -25.46
C ASP A 309 12.79 -17.83 -23.98
N ILE A 310 11.82 -17.93 -23.08
CA ILE A 310 12.12 -18.18 -21.65
C ILE A 310 12.62 -19.62 -21.42
N LEU A 311 12.06 -20.62 -22.14
CA LEU A 311 12.55 -21.99 -22.11
C LEU A 311 13.97 -22.12 -22.66
N ASP A 312 14.36 -21.27 -23.58
CA ASP A 312 15.75 -21.22 -24.06
C ASP A 312 16.64 -20.45 -23.08
N ALA A 313 16.12 -19.38 -22.46
CA ALA A 313 16.88 -18.61 -21.46
C ALA A 313 17.34 -19.46 -20.27
N VAL A 314 16.48 -20.32 -19.72
CA VAL A 314 16.84 -21.15 -18.55
C VAL A 314 17.96 -22.16 -18.82
N LYS A 315 18.31 -22.40 -20.09
CA LYS A 315 19.42 -23.27 -20.49
C LYS A 315 20.77 -22.55 -20.58
N LEU A 316 20.77 -21.20 -20.55
CA LEU A 316 21.95 -20.36 -20.72
C LEU A 316 22.69 -20.15 -19.38
N ASP A 317 23.99 -19.81 -19.52
CA ASP A 317 24.82 -19.54 -18.34
C ASP A 317 24.54 -18.15 -17.75
N GLY A 318 24.64 -18.08 -16.42
CA GLY A 318 24.49 -16.87 -15.62
C GLY A 318 24.64 -17.15 -14.13
N THR A 319 24.47 -16.12 -13.32
CA THR A 319 24.52 -16.24 -11.85
C THR A 319 23.32 -17.06 -11.33
N ALA A 320 23.42 -17.56 -10.08
CA ALA A 320 22.29 -18.23 -9.43
C ALA A 320 21.02 -17.36 -9.43
N ARG A 321 21.16 -16.08 -9.10
CA ARG A 321 20.05 -15.12 -9.13
C ARG A 321 19.42 -14.98 -10.52
N MET A 322 20.22 -14.91 -11.57
CA MET A 322 19.69 -14.84 -12.95
C MET A 322 18.92 -16.11 -13.33
N LYS A 323 19.39 -17.29 -12.91
CA LYS A 323 18.69 -18.57 -13.12
C LYS A 323 17.37 -18.65 -12.37
N ASP A 324 17.36 -18.22 -11.12
CA ASP A 324 16.14 -18.13 -10.31
C ASP A 324 15.14 -17.10 -10.90
N ASN A 325 15.61 -15.95 -11.38
CA ASN A 325 14.77 -14.97 -12.04
C ASN A 325 14.18 -15.52 -13.36
N ALA A 326 14.97 -16.21 -14.17
CA ALA A 326 14.47 -16.85 -15.39
C ALA A 326 13.42 -17.92 -15.07
N HIS A 327 13.59 -18.70 -14.00
CA HIS A 327 12.61 -19.68 -13.54
C HIS A 327 11.32 -18.99 -13.08
N ALA A 328 11.38 -17.92 -12.31
CA ALA A 328 10.22 -17.13 -11.89
C ALA A 328 9.44 -16.56 -13.09
N LEU A 329 10.15 -16.04 -14.10
CA LEU A 329 9.53 -15.60 -15.35
C LEU A 329 8.89 -16.76 -16.13
N MET A 330 9.54 -17.92 -16.18
CA MET A 330 9.00 -19.13 -16.81
C MET A 330 7.70 -19.57 -16.11
N LEU A 331 7.68 -19.62 -14.79
CA LEU A 331 6.47 -19.89 -14.01
C LEU A 331 5.35 -18.92 -14.36
N TYR A 332 5.62 -17.62 -14.34
CA TYR A 332 4.61 -16.60 -14.61
C TYR A 332 4.05 -16.68 -16.04
N ILE A 333 4.93 -16.79 -17.04
CA ILE A 333 4.56 -16.89 -18.46
C ILE A 333 3.75 -18.18 -18.71
N THR A 334 4.17 -19.31 -18.14
CA THR A 334 3.48 -20.61 -18.29
C THR A 334 2.11 -20.56 -17.62
N ALA A 335 2.02 -20.10 -16.38
CA ALA A 335 0.77 -20.02 -15.64
C ALA A 335 -0.25 -19.09 -16.33
N SER A 336 0.23 -17.97 -16.91
CA SER A 336 -0.64 -17.01 -17.61
C SER A 336 -1.30 -17.54 -18.88
N GLN A 337 -0.80 -18.65 -19.46
CA GLN A 337 -1.30 -19.28 -20.68
C GLN A 337 -1.99 -20.62 -20.43
N ALA A 338 -1.84 -21.16 -19.21
CA ALA A 338 -2.40 -22.46 -18.84
C ALA A 338 -3.93 -22.41 -18.78
N LYS A 339 -4.55 -23.56 -19.07
CA LYS A 339 -5.98 -23.79 -18.82
C LYS A 339 -6.15 -24.59 -17.54
N PRO A 340 -7.26 -24.42 -16.81
CA PRO A 340 -7.55 -25.22 -15.62
C PRO A 340 -7.53 -26.72 -15.95
N SER A 341 -6.65 -27.46 -15.27
CA SER A 341 -6.54 -28.93 -15.43
C SER A 341 -5.79 -29.51 -14.24
N GLN A 342 -5.95 -30.81 -13.98
CA GLN A 342 -5.20 -31.48 -12.92
C GLN A 342 -3.68 -31.42 -13.15
N ALA A 343 -3.23 -31.54 -14.40
CA ALA A 343 -1.81 -31.45 -14.74
C ALA A 343 -1.25 -30.04 -14.44
N PHE A 344 -2.04 -29.00 -14.66
CA PHE A 344 -1.64 -27.64 -14.28
C PHE A 344 -1.64 -27.46 -12.76
N ASP A 345 -2.63 -27.99 -12.05
CA ASP A 345 -2.68 -27.94 -10.58
C ASP A 345 -1.45 -28.65 -9.96
N ASP A 346 -1.05 -29.80 -10.50
CA ASP A 346 0.13 -30.54 -10.03
C ASP A 346 1.44 -29.77 -10.30
N TYR A 347 1.58 -29.19 -11.52
CA TYR A 347 2.71 -28.32 -11.88
C TYR A 347 2.76 -27.10 -10.95
N LEU A 348 1.63 -26.40 -10.76
CA LEU A 348 1.56 -25.21 -9.91
C LEU A 348 1.94 -25.51 -8.44
N ALA A 349 1.53 -26.68 -7.92
CA ALA A 349 1.89 -27.08 -6.56
C ALA A 349 3.40 -27.25 -6.38
N ASP A 350 4.07 -27.85 -7.38
CA ASP A 350 5.53 -28.04 -7.36
C ASP A 350 6.25 -26.68 -7.45
N GLU A 351 5.80 -25.80 -8.35
CA GLU A 351 6.38 -24.46 -8.53
C GLU A 351 6.16 -23.53 -7.32
N LEU A 352 4.99 -23.55 -6.71
CA LEU A 352 4.73 -22.79 -5.49
C LEU A 352 5.55 -23.30 -4.30
N THR A 353 5.81 -24.60 -4.26
CA THR A 353 6.72 -25.19 -3.25
C THR A 353 8.15 -24.70 -3.45
N TRP A 354 8.63 -24.65 -4.70
CA TRP A 354 9.92 -24.06 -5.04
C TRP A 354 9.98 -22.57 -4.64
N LEU A 355 8.96 -21.79 -5.00
CA LEU A 355 8.88 -20.37 -4.70
C LEU A 355 8.97 -20.10 -3.18
N ARG A 356 8.21 -20.86 -2.38
CA ARG A 356 8.25 -20.79 -0.90
C ARG A 356 9.61 -21.22 -0.33
N GLY A 357 10.32 -22.13 -0.99
CA GLY A 357 11.70 -22.45 -0.66
C GLY A 357 12.62 -21.26 -0.85
N LYS A 358 12.49 -20.59 -2.00
CA LYS A 358 13.30 -19.41 -2.34
C LYS A 358 13.03 -18.19 -1.44
N GLN A 359 11.78 -17.94 -1.07
CA GLN A 359 11.45 -16.89 -0.09
C GLN A 359 12.13 -17.07 1.26
N LYS A 360 12.35 -18.33 1.69
CA LYS A 360 13.07 -18.61 2.94
C LYS A 360 14.59 -18.45 2.84
N GLU A 361 15.14 -18.57 1.61
CA GLU A 361 16.56 -18.37 1.32
C GLU A 361 16.90 -16.90 1.08
N GLU A 362 15.90 -16.05 0.85
CA GLU A 362 16.05 -14.64 0.52
C GLU A 362 16.56 -13.84 1.72
N GLU A 363 17.46 -12.90 1.48
CA GLU A 363 17.93 -11.98 2.51
C GLU A 363 16.79 -11.04 2.94
N GLU A 364 16.82 -10.56 4.18
CA GLU A 364 15.74 -9.78 4.81
C GLU A 364 15.33 -8.53 4.00
N ASP A 365 16.25 -7.96 3.25
CA ASP A 365 16.04 -6.73 2.46
C ASP A 365 15.76 -7.01 0.97
N ASP A 366 15.73 -8.28 0.52
CA ASP A 366 15.39 -8.68 -0.85
C ASP A 366 14.00 -9.32 -0.88
N CYS A 367 13.02 -8.63 -1.40
CA CYS A 367 11.62 -9.09 -1.47
C CYS A 367 11.24 -9.61 -2.87
N PHE A 368 12.20 -10.09 -3.67
CA PHE A 368 11.92 -10.45 -5.05
C PHE A 368 10.93 -11.61 -5.17
N PHE A 369 11.13 -12.69 -4.43
CA PHE A 369 10.24 -13.86 -4.54
C PHE A 369 8.85 -13.59 -3.92
N ASP A 370 8.77 -12.72 -2.92
CA ASP A 370 7.48 -12.22 -2.41
C ASP A 370 6.75 -11.40 -3.48
N ASN A 371 7.46 -10.55 -4.21
CA ASN A 371 6.91 -9.77 -5.32
C ASN A 371 6.43 -10.67 -6.47
N VAL A 372 7.18 -11.73 -6.80
CA VAL A 372 6.78 -12.75 -7.78
C VAL A 372 5.49 -13.44 -7.36
N GLU A 373 5.39 -13.89 -6.11
CA GLU A 373 4.18 -14.53 -5.59
C GLU A 373 2.99 -13.59 -5.64
N HIS A 374 3.17 -12.35 -5.18
CA HIS A 374 2.12 -11.35 -5.18
C HIS A 374 1.60 -11.08 -6.61
N ARG A 375 2.51 -10.84 -7.55
CA ARG A 375 2.12 -10.59 -8.93
C ARG A 375 1.49 -11.80 -9.60
N LEU A 376 2.06 -13.00 -9.41
CA LEU A 376 1.50 -14.26 -9.88
C LEU A 376 0.07 -14.46 -9.36
N THR A 377 -0.13 -14.26 -8.08
CA THR A 377 -1.44 -14.41 -7.42
C THR A 377 -2.47 -13.46 -8.01
N ASN A 378 -2.18 -12.16 -8.01
CA ASN A 378 -3.18 -11.14 -8.35
C ASN A 378 -3.44 -11.02 -9.87
N HIS A 379 -2.41 -11.16 -10.69
CA HIS A 379 -2.54 -10.94 -12.13
C HIS A 379 -2.79 -12.23 -12.93
N VAL A 380 -2.50 -13.39 -12.36
CA VAL A 380 -2.62 -14.68 -13.05
C VAL A 380 -3.57 -15.62 -12.34
N LEU A 381 -3.29 -16.02 -11.10
CA LEU A 381 -4.00 -17.13 -10.47
C LEU A 381 -5.42 -16.77 -10.03
N VAL A 382 -5.63 -15.61 -9.39
CA VAL A 382 -6.97 -15.14 -9.00
C VAL A 382 -7.88 -14.97 -10.25
N PRO A 383 -7.46 -14.32 -11.35
CA PRO A 383 -8.21 -14.30 -12.58
C PRO A 383 -8.45 -15.69 -13.21
N HIS A 384 -7.47 -16.59 -13.14
CA HIS A 384 -7.54 -17.94 -13.67
C HIS A 384 -8.66 -18.77 -13.03
N TYR A 385 -8.81 -18.66 -11.70
CA TYR A 385 -9.84 -19.37 -10.93
C TYR A 385 -11.13 -18.58 -10.73
N ARG A 386 -11.35 -17.46 -11.43
CA ARG A 386 -12.55 -16.60 -11.25
C ARG A 386 -13.88 -17.34 -11.40
N SER A 387 -13.93 -18.38 -12.24
CA SER A 387 -15.13 -19.22 -12.42
C SER A 387 -15.39 -20.17 -11.26
N ASN A 388 -14.44 -20.35 -10.35
CA ASN A 388 -14.55 -21.17 -9.14
C ASN A 388 -14.21 -20.29 -7.92
N PRO A 389 -15.20 -19.59 -7.33
CA PRO A 389 -14.96 -18.65 -6.22
C PRO A 389 -14.26 -19.28 -5.01
N VAL A 390 -14.52 -20.55 -4.71
CA VAL A 390 -13.88 -21.26 -3.60
C VAL A 390 -12.39 -21.47 -3.86
N ARG A 391 -12.02 -21.93 -5.06
CA ARG A 391 -10.62 -22.12 -5.46
C ARG A 391 -9.90 -20.79 -5.55
N MET A 392 -10.55 -19.77 -6.09
CA MET A 392 -10.02 -18.40 -6.16
C MET A 392 -9.69 -17.87 -4.78
N ALA A 393 -10.62 -18.01 -3.83
CA ALA A 393 -10.40 -17.59 -2.44
C ALA A 393 -9.28 -18.40 -1.79
N ALA A 394 -9.22 -19.72 -2.00
CA ALA A 394 -8.18 -20.58 -1.44
C ALA A 394 -6.79 -20.18 -1.94
N VAL A 395 -6.65 -19.90 -3.23
CA VAL A 395 -5.38 -19.40 -3.81
C VAL A 395 -5.00 -18.05 -3.22
N ALA A 396 -5.93 -17.09 -3.23
CA ALA A 396 -5.69 -15.76 -2.72
C ALA A 396 -5.31 -15.76 -1.23
N ARG A 397 -5.91 -16.63 -0.42
CA ARG A 397 -5.64 -16.71 1.03
C ARG A 397 -4.36 -17.48 1.36
N ALA A 398 -4.04 -18.54 0.61
CA ALA A 398 -2.83 -19.33 0.80
C ALA A 398 -1.55 -18.59 0.38
N LEU A 399 -1.65 -17.77 -0.66
CA LEU A 399 -0.55 -16.99 -1.24
C LEU A 399 -0.58 -15.53 -0.79
N ASN A 400 -1.29 -15.25 0.29
CA ASN A 400 -1.40 -13.92 0.85
C ASN A 400 -0.13 -13.55 1.62
N SER A 401 0.90 -13.13 0.92
CA SER A 401 1.88 -12.23 1.47
C SER A 401 1.18 -10.90 1.77
N ALA A 402 1.49 -10.27 2.88
CA ALA A 402 0.85 -9.06 3.37
C ALA A 402 0.51 -8.07 2.24
N GLY A 403 -0.75 -7.97 1.85
CA GLY A 403 -1.20 -6.98 0.87
C GLY A 403 -2.04 -7.49 -0.32
N SER A 404 -2.33 -8.78 -0.48
CA SER A 404 -3.15 -9.25 -1.63
C SER A 404 -4.61 -8.81 -1.60
N GLY A 405 -5.05 -8.06 -0.60
CA GLY A 405 -6.36 -7.39 -0.57
C GLY A 405 -7.59 -8.25 -0.85
N PHE A 406 -7.44 -9.58 -0.98
CA PHE A 406 -8.60 -10.45 -1.20
C PHE A 406 -9.38 -10.59 0.09
N ASP A 407 -10.47 -9.86 0.13
CA ASP A 407 -11.40 -9.90 1.24
C ASP A 407 -12.44 -11.00 1.00
N LEU A 408 -12.48 -11.99 1.90
CA LEU A 408 -13.51 -13.04 1.91
C LEU A 408 -14.92 -12.45 2.00
N ASP A 409 -15.05 -11.21 2.44
CA ASP A 409 -16.32 -10.49 2.45
C ASP A 409 -16.88 -10.22 1.05
N THR A 410 -16.05 -10.27 0.01
CA THR A 410 -16.47 -10.15 -1.40
C THR A 410 -17.22 -11.39 -1.93
N LEU A 411 -17.01 -12.57 -1.33
CA LEU A 411 -17.77 -13.77 -1.69
C LEU A 411 -19.23 -13.65 -1.26
N ASN A 412 -20.14 -14.29 -1.99
CA ASN A 412 -21.49 -14.49 -1.49
C ASN A 412 -21.47 -15.49 -0.31
N VAL A 413 -22.54 -15.54 0.47
CA VAL A 413 -22.59 -16.37 1.68
C VAL A 413 -22.45 -17.87 1.38
N ALA A 414 -23.07 -18.36 0.31
CA ALA A 414 -23.00 -19.77 -0.06
C ALA A 414 -21.58 -20.21 -0.46
N ASP A 415 -20.85 -19.36 -1.17
CA ASP A 415 -19.47 -19.64 -1.52
C ASP A 415 -18.53 -19.47 -0.32
N THR A 416 -18.87 -18.59 0.66
CA THR A 416 -18.13 -18.51 1.92
C THR A 416 -18.29 -19.78 2.76
N GLU A 417 -19.50 -20.35 2.82
CA GLU A 417 -19.74 -21.65 3.50
C GLU A 417 -18.98 -22.80 2.82
N LYS A 418 -19.02 -22.85 1.47
CA LYS A 418 -18.23 -23.84 0.72
C LYS A 418 -16.73 -23.66 0.92
N TYR A 419 -16.26 -22.44 1.02
CA TYR A 419 -14.84 -22.15 1.31
C TYR A 419 -14.46 -22.68 2.70
N LEU A 420 -15.26 -22.42 3.72
CA LEU A 420 -15.03 -22.97 5.07
C LEU A 420 -15.01 -24.52 5.04
N TYR A 421 -15.97 -25.14 4.34
CA TYR A 421 -15.97 -26.60 4.16
C TYR A 421 -14.69 -27.07 3.42
N TYR A 422 -14.25 -26.34 2.39
CA TYR A 422 -13.02 -26.67 1.67
C TYR A 422 -11.81 -26.63 2.61
N THR A 423 -11.66 -25.62 3.45
CA THR A 423 -10.48 -25.50 4.36
C THR A 423 -10.42 -26.64 5.39
N THR A 424 -11.56 -27.14 5.84
CA THR A 424 -11.66 -28.19 6.88
C THR A 424 -11.71 -29.63 6.30
N SER A 425 -11.98 -29.79 5.00
CA SER A 425 -12.05 -31.10 4.34
C SER A 425 -10.68 -31.68 4.00
N LEU A 426 -10.59 -32.96 3.65
CA LEU A 426 -9.36 -33.58 3.17
C LEU A 426 -8.92 -32.98 1.81
N ALA A 427 -7.62 -32.97 1.57
CA ALA A 427 -7.06 -32.51 0.29
C ALA A 427 -7.29 -33.57 -0.80
N ASN A 428 -7.73 -33.15 -1.98
CA ASN A 428 -8.04 -34.04 -3.09
C ASN A 428 -6.85 -34.22 -4.07
N ASN A 429 -5.92 -33.26 -4.12
CA ASN A 429 -4.76 -33.27 -5.01
C ASN A 429 -3.56 -32.53 -4.38
N LYS A 430 -2.43 -32.45 -5.09
CA LYS A 430 -1.20 -31.78 -4.62
C LYS A 430 -1.46 -30.30 -4.33
N LEU A 431 -2.17 -29.59 -5.20
CA LEU A 431 -2.46 -28.17 -5.03
C LEU A 431 -3.34 -27.94 -3.81
N ASP A 432 -4.38 -28.75 -3.59
CA ASP A 432 -5.21 -28.68 -2.37
C ASP A 432 -4.36 -28.87 -1.11
N LYS A 433 -3.43 -29.83 -1.14
CA LYS A 433 -2.53 -30.07 0.00
C LYS A 433 -1.66 -28.84 0.28
N PHE A 434 -1.09 -28.22 -0.76
CA PHE A 434 -0.29 -27.01 -0.62
C PHE A 434 -1.13 -25.84 -0.09
N LEU A 435 -2.29 -25.56 -0.72
CA LEU A 435 -3.14 -24.43 -0.34
C LEU A 435 -3.61 -24.55 1.11
N LYS A 436 -4.15 -25.72 1.49
CA LYS A 436 -4.64 -25.94 2.87
C LYS A 436 -3.55 -25.87 3.94
N ALA A 437 -2.32 -26.24 3.61
CA ALA A 437 -1.17 -26.09 4.52
C ALA A 437 -0.78 -24.61 4.75
N ASN A 438 -1.15 -23.72 3.83
CA ASN A 438 -0.82 -22.29 3.87
C ASN A 438 -2.04 -21.38 4.16
N ILE A 439 -3.22 -21.94 4.36
CA ILE A 439 -4.40 -21.19 4.79
C ILE A 439 -4.50 -21.25 6.32
N HIS A 440 -4.53 -20.06 6.93
CA HIS A 440 -4.62 -19.91 8.39
C HIS A 440 -5.89 -19.14 8.77
N GLU A 441 -7.06 -19.75 8.51
CA GLU A 441 -8.34 -19.16 8.91
C GLU A 441 -8.67 -19.49 10.36
N ASN A 442 -9.30 -18.53 11.02
CA ASN A 442 -9.86 -18.73 12.33
C ASN A 442 -11.35 -19.13 12.21
N ASP A 443 -11.72 -20.32 12.65
CA ASP A 443 -13.08 -20.83 12.56
C ASP A 443 -14.11 -19.90 13.19
N THR A 444 -13.76 -19.23 14.29
CA THR A 444 -14.63 -18.26 14.97
C THR A 444 -14.82 -17.00 14.10
N ALA A 445 -13.74 -16.52 13.45
CA ALA A 445 -13.82 -15.40 12.53
C ALA A 445 -14.67 -15.73 11.29
N MET A 446 -14.55 -16.95 10.78
CA MET A 446 -15.38 -17.44 9.68
C MET A 446 -16.85 -17.54 10.08
N SER A 447 -17.14 -18.00 11.29
CA SER A 447 -18.51 -18.07 11.82
C SER A 447 -19.12 -16.66 11.96
N ASP A 448 -18.37 -15.69 12.49
CA ASP A 448 -18.82 -14.28 12.56
C ASP A 448 -19.06 -13.69 11.16
N LEU A 449 -18.14 -13.93 10.21
CA LEU A 449 -18.28 -13.47 8.84
C LEU A 449 -19.55 -14.06 8.16
N ILE A 450 -19.75 -15.37 8.23
CA ILE A 450 -20.92 -16.03 7.64
C ILE A 450 -22.22 -15.54 8.32
N GLY A 451 -22.24 -15.47 9.64
CA GLY A 451 -23.36 -14.93 10.39
C GLY A 451 -23.70 -13.49 9.99
N THR A 452 -22.67 -12.64 9.85
CA THR A 452 -22.82 -11.25 9.40
C THR A 452 -23.34 -11.16 7.95
N LYS A 453 -22.87 -12.04 7.05
CA LYS A 453 -23.41 -12.11 5.67
C LYS A 453 -24.89 -12.49 5.65
N TYR A 454 -25.33 -13.42 6.50
CA TYR A 454 -26.74 -13.73 6.65
C TYR A 454 -27.55 -12.56 7.23
N MET A 455 -26.97 -11.76 8.14
CA MET A 455 -27.61 -10.51 8.60
C MET A 455 -27.85 -9.53 7.45
N ARG A 456 -26.88 -9.36 6.55
CA ARG A 456 -26.99 -8.50 5.34
C ARG A 456 -28.08 -8.97 4.36
N LEU A 457 -28.44 -10.25 4.43
CA LEU A 457 -29.54 -10.85 3.65
C LEU A 457 -30.88 -10.86 4.42
N CYS A 458 -30.91 -10.36 5.65
CA CYS A 458 -32.05 -10.47 6.58
C CYS A 458 -32.52 -11.91 6.80
N GLN A 459 -31.62 -12.89 6.70
CA GLN A 459 -31.88 -14.30 7.01
C GLN A 459 -31.52 -14.58 8.46
N TRP A 460 -32.36 -14.06 9.38
CA TRP A 460 -32.04 -13.99 10.79
C TRP A 460 -31.86 -15.36 11.45
N ASP A 461 -32.63 -16.40 11.06
CA ASP A 461 -32.49 -17.77 11.60
C ASP A 461 -31.06 -18.30 11.35
N LYS A 462 -30.59 -18.16 10.13
CA LYS A 462 -29.24 -18.60 9.75
C LYS A 462 -28.15 -17.75 10.42
N ALA A 463 -28.36 -16.42 10.46
CA ALA A 463 -27.45 -15.53 11.17
C ALA A 463 -27.29 -15.93 12.65
N ILE A 464 -28.41 -16.18 13.33
CA ILE A 464 -28.43 -16.61 14.71
C ILE A 464 -27.70 -17.95 14.89
N THR A 465 -27.92 -18.92 13.97
CA THR A 465 -27.26 -20.22 14.03
C THR A 465 -25.72 -20.07 14.03
N TRP A 466 -25.18 -19.29 13.09
CA TRP A 466 -23.74 -19.06 13.00
C TRP A 466 -23.20 -18.22 14.16
N LEU A 467 -23.85 -17.11 14.51
CA LEU A 467 -23.42 -16.21 15.58
C LEU A 467 -23.47 -16.84 16.98
N ASN A 468 -24.33 -17.84 17.21
CA ASN A 468 -24.33 -18.59 18.46
C ASN A 468 -23.02 -19.38 18.72
N THR A 469 -22.24 -19.67 17.69
CA THR A 469 -20.94 -20.35 17.82
C THR A 469 -19.80 -19.40 18.13
N VAL A 470 -20.02 -18.08 18.02
CA VAL A 470 -19.01 -17.04 18.22
C VAL A 470 -19.00 -16.61 19.70
N PRO A 471 -17.93 -16.85 20.46
CA PRO A 471 -17.86 -16.43 21.84
C PRO A 471 -17.60 -14.92 21.97
N ILE A 472 -18.09 -14.32 23.05
CA ILE A 472 -17.89 -12.89 23.36
C ILE A 472 -16.39 -12.53 23.43
N SER A 473 -15.55 -13.45 23.89
CA SER A 473 -14.11 -13.27 23.97
C SER A 473 -13.47 -12.99 22.61
N TYR A 474 -14.03 -13.51 21.52
CA TYR A 474 -13.56 -13.22 20.16
C TYR A 474 -13.58 -11.71 19.86
N TYR A 475 -14.70 -11.05 20.14
CA TYR A 475 -14.82 -9.60 19.92
C TYR A 475 -13.88 -8.79 20.81
N ASN A 476 -13.68 -9.23 22.06
CA ASN A 476 -12.82 -8.53 23.01
C ASN A 476 -11.33 -8.64 22.68
N ASN A 477 -10.90 -9.72 22.01
CA ASN A 477 -9.51 -9.98 21.71
C ASN A 477 -9.07 -9.47 20.31
N ASN A 478 -10.01 -9.44 19.34
CA ASN A 478 -9.66 -9.22 17.92
C ASN A 478 -10.05 -7.83 17.39
N ARG A 479 -10.62 -6.95 18.24
CA ARG A 479 -11.04 -5.62 17.79
C ARG A 479 -10.28 -4.54 18.54
N GLY A 480 -9.77 -3.54 17.81
CA GLY A 480 -9.12 -2.38 18.39
C GLY A 480 -10.06 -1.60 19.32
N ASN A 481 -9.51 -0.98 20.36
CA ASN A 481 -10.27 -0.29 21.41
C ASN A 481 -11.26 0.77 20.88
N GLY A 482 -10.87 1.53 19.83
CA GLY A 482 -11.74 2.54 19.22
C GLY A 482 -13.02 1.95 18.65
N TYR A 483 -12.93 0.87 17.87
CA TYR A 483 -14.08 0.19 17.30
C TYR A 483 -15.02 -0.35 18.40
N LEU A 484 -14.45 -0.98 19.41
CA LEU A 484 -15.21 -1.53 20.53
C LEU A 484 -15.98 -0.44 21.29
N TYR A 485 -15.38 0.76 21.47
CA TYR A 485 -16.06 1.90 22.06
C TYR A 485 -17.31 2.28 21.27
N TYR A 486 -17.23 2.46 19.95
CA TYR A 486 -18.39 2.79 19.12
C TYR A 486 -19.51 1.75 19.24
N SER A 487 -19.15 0.47 19.23
CA SER A 487 -20.12 -0.61 19.32
C SER A 487 -20.79 -0.74 20.69
N LEU A 488 -20.17 -0.24 21.77
CA LEU A 488 -20.72 -0.28 23.13
C LEU A 488 -21.66 0.87 23.42
N VAL A 489 -21.35 2.08 22.93
CA VAL A 489 -22.11 3.29 23.27
C VAL A 489 -23.25 3.59 22.33
N ARG A 490 -23.18 3.13 21.07
CA ARG A 490 -24.27 3.31 20.11
C ARG A 490 -25.36 2.28 20.30
N GLN A 491 -26.61 2.77 20.28
CA GLN A 491 -27.80 1.96 20.50
C GLN A 491 -28.64 1.89 19.23
N TRP A 492 -29.05 0.70 18.80
CA TRP A 492 -29.85 0.50 17.60
C TRP A 492 -31.36 0.77 17.76
N ASP A 493 -31.81 1.07 18.98
CA ASP A 493 -33.19 1.42 19.32
C ASP A 493 -33.39 2.94 19.47
N VAL A 494 -32.35 3.75 19.33
CA VAL A 494 -32.43 5.20 19.33
C VAL A 494 -32.81 5.71 17.93
N GLU A 495 -33.79 6.61 17.86
CA GLU A 495 -34.30 7.21 16.62
C GLU A 495 -33.22 8.09 15.96
N PRO A 496 -32.59 7.70 14.81
CA PRO A 496 -31.45 8.45 14.24
C PRO A 496 -31.86 9.82 13.69
N TRP A 497 -33.11 9.98 13.29
CA TRP A 497 -33.66 11.25 12.80
C TRP A 497 -34.04 12.26 13.90
N ALA A 498 -34.26 11.78 15.13
CA ALA A 498 -34.65 12.63 16.26
C ALA A 498 -33.47 12.88 17.22
N GLN A 499 -32.57 11.93 17.36
CA GLN A 499 -31.45 12.01 18.28
C GLN A 499 -30.18 11.43 17.66
N ARG A 500 -29.23 12.30 17.32
CA ARG A 500 -27.92 11.86 16.84
C ARG A 500 -27.04 11.40 17.99
N GLN A 501 -26.43 10.24 17.82
CA GLN A 501 -25.54 9.65 18.82
C GLN A 501 -24.10 10.16 18.60
N TRP A 502 -23.80 11.33 19.14
CA TRP A 502 -22.48 11.94 19.10
C TRP A 502 -21.52 11.14 20.00
N LEU A 503 -20.30 10.96 19.51
CA LEU A 503 -19.24 10.24 20.21
C LEU A 503 -18.04 11.16 20.43
N ASP A 504 -17.48 11.06 21.63
CA ASP A 504 -16.20 11.68 21.94
C ASP A 504 -15.07 10.72 21.54
N GLU A 505 -14.53 10.91 20.35
CA GLU A 505 -13.49 10.03 19.80
C GLU A 505 -12.21 10.03 20.66
N SER A 506 -11.92 11.11 21.38
CA SER A 506 -10.74 11.19 22.25
C SER A 506 -10.80 10.14 23.38
N LYS A 507 -11.99 9.78 23.83
CA LYS A 507 -12.18 8.75 24.87
C LYS A 507 -12.07 7.33 24.36
N ALA A 508 -12.14 7.11 23.03
CA ALA A 508 -12.07 5.78 22.43
C ALA A 508 -10.71 5.11 22.64
N TRP A 509 -9.65 5.90 22.78
CA TRP A 509 -8.28 5.42 22.87
C TRP A 509 -7.76 5.29 24.32
N GLU A 510 -8.48 5.86 25.28
CA GLU A 510 -8.00 5.95 26.68
C GLU A 510 -8.40 4.77 27.54
N LYS A 511 -9.37 3.93 27.14
CA LYS A 511 -9.96 2.89 27.99
C LYS A 511 -9.97 1.52 27.33
N SER A 512 -9.75 0.49 28.12
CA SER A 512 -9.98 -0.90 27.73
C SER A 512 -11.47 -1.21 27.81
N TYR A 513 -12.13 -1.33 26.65
CA TYR A 513 -13.55 -1.69 26.55
C TYR A 513 -13.72 -3.19 26.36
N LYS A 514 -14.81 -3.74 26.90
CA LYS A 514 -15.18 -5.15 26.74
C LYS A 514 -16.66 -5.30 26.46
N TRP A 515 -16.98 -6.20 25.55
CA TRP A 515 -18.35 -6.65 25.36
C TRP A 515 -18.74 -7.60 26.49
N TRP A 516 -19.89 -7.32 27.09
CA TRP A 516 -20.52 -8.17 28.10
C TRP A 516 -21.70 -8.97 27.54
N LYS A 517 -22.21 -8.59 26.36
CA LYS A 517 -23.30 -9.21 25.62
C LYS A 517 -22.92 -9.39 24.17
N HIS A 518 -23.47 -10.41 23.53
CA HIS A 518 -23.22 -10.67 22.09
C HIS A 518 -24.13 -9.78 21.24
N ARG A 519 -23.73 -8.54 21.00
CA ARG A 519 -24.56 -7.49 20.40
C ARG A 519 -25.09 -7.84 19.01
N LYS A 520 -24.31 -8.45 18.10
CA LYS A 520 -24.80 -8.91 16.78
C LYS A 520 -25.92 -9.94 16.95
N LEU A 521 -25.74 -10.92 17.82
CA LEU A 521 -26.69 -11.97 18.08
C LEU A 521 -27.98 -11.40 18.72
N ASP A 522 -27.86 -10.50 19.70
CA ASP A 522 -28.97 -9.83 20.34
C ASP A 522 -29.79 -9.03 19.37
N PHE A 523 -29.13 -8.28 18.47
CA PHE A 523 -29.80 -7.56 17.40
C PHE A 523 -30.61 -8.50 16.48
N CYS A 524 -29.99 -9.62 16.03
CA CYS A 524 -30.68 -10.59 15.17
C CYS A 524 -31.92 -11.17 15.83
N LYS A 525 -31.82 -11.57 17.11
CA LYS A 525 -32.93 -12.13 17.88
C LYS A 525 -34.06 -11.11 18.05
N GLU A 526 -33.71 -9.85 18.35
CA GLU A 526 -34.70 -8.79 18.54
C GLU A 526 -35.45 -8.50 17.23
N VAL A 527 -34.71 -8.30 16.12
CA VAL A 527 -35.35 -7.99 14.83
C VAL A 527 -36.18 -9.18 14.35
N GLN A 528 -35.70 -10.41 14.46
CA GLN A 528 -36.45 -11.60 14.10
C GLN A 528 -37.77 -11.70 14.89
N MET A 529 -37.71 -11.52 16.22
CA MET A 529 -38.91 -11.52 17.07
C MET A 529 -39.92 -10.44 16.64
N MET A 530 -39.41 -9.25 16.31
CA MET A 530 -40.24 -8.15 15.86
C MET A 530 -40.89 -8.42 14.49
N GLU A 531 -40.13 -8.96 13.51
CA GLU A 531 -40.65 -9.33 12.19
C GLU A 531 -41.70 -10.44 12.30
N ASN A 532 -41.42 -11.48 13.06
CA ASN A 532 -42.37 -12.58 13.27
C ASN A 532 -43.69 -12.13 13.91
N SER A 533 -43.67 -11.10 14.73
CA SER A 533 -44.87 -10.57 15.37
C SER A 533 -45.74 -9.74 14.45
N LEU A 534 -45.29 -9.28 13.29
CA LEU A 534 -46.06 -8.40 12.40
C LEU A 534 -47.39 -9.03 11.94
N GLY A 535 -47.40 -10.33 11.67
CA GLY A 535 -48.60 -11.04 11.23
C GLY A 535 -49.63 -11.26 12.36
N MET A 536 -49.26 -11.02 13.62
CA MET A 536 -50.12 -11.20 14.78
C MET A 536 -50.72 -9.86 15.31
N LEU A 537 -50.25 -8.74 14.77
CA LEU A 537 -50.61 -7.40 15.19
C LEU A 537 -51.54 -6.72 14.17
N ASN A 538 -52.37 -5.80 14.66
CA ASN A 538 -53.20 -4.94 13.79
C ASN A 538 -53.28 -3.50 14.34
N GLY A 539 -53.79 -2.59 13.55
CA GLY A 539 -53.99 -1.18 13.87
C GLY A 539 -52.76 -0.55 14.52
N LYS A 540 -52.96 0.27 15.54
CA LYS A 540 -51.89 1.01 16.23
C LYS A 540 -50.72 0.16 16.69
N ALA A 541 -50.95 -1.07 17.13
CA ALA A 541 -49.89 -1.97 17.60
C ALA A 541 -49.00 -2.42 16.46
N LEU A 542 -49.57 -2.71 15.28
CA LEU A 542 -48.84 -3.02 14.08
C LEU A 542 -48.01 -1.81 13.58
N GLU A 543 -48.64 -0.64 13.52
CA GLU A 543 -48.02 0.61 13.06
C GLU A 543 -46.81 0.98 13.94
N GLN A 544 -46.98 0.89 15.29
CA GLN A 544 -45.89 1.13 16.22
C GLN A 544 -44.76 0.08 16.08
N ARG A 545 -45.07 -1.18 15.80
CA ARG A 545 -44.09 -2.23 15.55
C ARG A 545 -43.33 -1.95 14.28
N CYS A 546 -43.99 -1.52 13.21
CA CYS A 546 -43.34 -1.09 11.97
C CYS A 546 -42.37 0.09 12.20
N TYR A 547 -42.83 1.09 12.99
CA TYR A 547 -41.95 2.21 13.33
C TYR A 547 -40.70 1.76 14.09
N ASN A 548 -40.85 0.90 15.09
CA ASN A 548 -39.73 0.38 15.87
C ASN A 548 -38.77 -0.46 15.02
N LEU A 549 -39.27 -1.25 14.07
CA LEU A 549 -38.44 -1.99 13.11
C LEU A 549 -37.69 -1.04 12.19
N ALA A 550 -38.33 0.03 11.72
CA ALA A 550 -37.69 1.03 10.90
C ALA A 550 -36.47 1.67 11.59
N VAL A 551 -36.57 1.96 12.89
CA VAL A 551 -35.46 2.46 13.69
C VAL A 551 -34.29 1.47 13.66
N ARG A 552 -34.53 0.16 13.89
CA ARG A 552 -33.48 -0.88 13.87
C ARG A 552 -32.82 -0.98 12.51
N TYR A 553 -33.61 -0.99 11.43
CA TYR A 553 -33.07 -1.06 10.08
C TYR A 553 -32.28 0.18 9.71
N ALA A 554 -32.77 1.37 10.04
CA ALA A 554 -32.06 2.61 9.79
C ALA A 554 -30.71 2.65 10.52
N GLN A 555 -30.70 2.27 11.81
CA GLN A 555 -29.49 2.23 12.62
C GLN A 555 -28.47 1.21 12.13
N ALA A 556 -28.91 0.03 11.66
CA ALA A 556 -28.04 -1.00 11.14
C ALA A 556 -27.68 -0.82 9.65
N SER A 557 -28.31 0.14 8.96
CA SER A 557 -27.99 0.43 7.56
C SER A 557 -26.54 0.94 7.41
N ILE A 558 -26.04 0.96 6.17
CA ILE A 558 -24.67 1.41 5.89
C ILE A 558 -24.41 2.87 6.33
N TYR A 559 -25.44 3.69 6.40
CA TYR A 559 -25.36 5.09 6.85
C TYR A 559 -25.79 5.30 8.30
N GLY A 560 -26.28 4.24 8.98
CA GLY A 560 -26.72 4.30 10.36
C GLY A 560 -25.56 4.35 11.36
N ASP A 561 -25.85 4.73 12.60
CA ASP A 561 -24.86 4.80 13.67
C ASP A 561 -24.33 3.41 14.11
N CYS A 562 -25.13 2.34 13.87
CA CYS A 562 -24.78 0.97 14.18
C CYS A 562 -24.33 0.15 12.96
N TRP A 563 -23.75 0.79 11.94
CA TRP A 563 -23.21 0.15 10.73
C TRP A 563 -22.25 -1.01 11.06
N TRP A 564 -21.54 -0.94 12.18
CA TRP A 564 -20.60 -1.94 12.69
C TRP A 564 -21.24 -3.32 12.96
N LEU A 565 -22.58 -3.42 13.03
CA LEU A 565 -23.28 -4.70 13.09
C LEU A 565 -23.05 -5.53 11.81
N LEU A 566 -22.92 -4.87 10.67
CA LEU A 566 -22.88 -5.49 9.34
C LEU A 566 -21.53 -5.35 8.64
N ARG A 567 -20.63 -4.48 9.11
CA ARG A 567 -19.34 -4.18 8.48
C ARG A 567 -18.23 -4.09 9.52
N ASP A 568 -17.08 -4.62 9.21
CA ASP A 568 -15.90 -4.48 10.05
C ASP A 568 -15.18 -3.14 9.82
N TYR A 569 -15.34 -2.59 8.63
CA TYR A 569 -14.79 -1.30 8.21
C TYR A 569 -15.83 -0.55 7.37
N LYS A 570 -15.80 0.77 7.42
CA LYS A 570 -16.65 1.65 6.60
C LYS A 570 -15.82 2.75 5.96
N SER A 571 -15.91 2.86 4.64
CA SER A 571 -15.46 4.02 3.86
C SER A 571 -16.63 4.98 3.60
N CYS A 572 -16.33 6.25 3.38
CA CYS A 572 -17.33 7.22 2.92
C CYS A 572 -17.87 6.91 1.51
N MET A 573 -17.17 6.05 0.76
CA MET A 573 -17.55 5.61 -0.59
C MET A 573 -18.34 4.29 -0.60
N ASP A 574 -18.54 3.67 0.56
CA ASP A 574 -19.26 2.40 0.63
C ASP A 574 -20.73 2.57 0.32
N THR A 575 -21.26 1.65 -0.49
CA THR A 575 -22.67 1.53 -0.83
C THR A 575 -23.20 0.14 -0.48
N VAL A 576 -24.53 -0.05 -0.53
CA VAL A 576 -25.13 -1.38 -0.42
C VAL A 576 -24.67 -2.23 -1.62
N ARG A 577 -24.14 -3.43 -1.37
CA ARG A 577 -23.68 -4.33 -2.43
C ARG A 577 -24.87 -4.96 -3.15
N VAL A 578 -24.70 -5.29 -4.44
CA VAL A 578 -25.76 -5.82 -5.31
C VAL A 578 -26.52 -7.03 -4.73
N ASN A 579 -25.82 -7.86 -3.95
CA ASN A 579 -26.36 -9.10 -3.39
C ASN A 579 -26.78 -8.95 -1.92
N GLU A 580 -26.98 -7.73 -1.43
CA GLU A 580 -27.37 -7.44 -0.04
C GLU A 580 -28.73 -6.76 0.01
N VAL A 581 -29.42 -6.91 1.11
CA VAL A 581 -30.69 -6.23 1.35
C VAL A 581 -30.40 -4.79 1.81
N ASP A 582 -30.96 -3.82 1.13
CA ASP A 582 -30.88 -2.42 1.57
C ASP A 582 -31.78 -2.20 2.79
N LEU A 583 -31.16 -2.09 3.97
CA LEU A 583 -31.86 -1.84 5.22
C LEU A 583 -32.45 -0.41 5.28
N GLY A 584 -31.85 0.55 4.58
CA GLY A 584 -32.44 1.88 4.45
C GLY A 584 -33.80 1.84 3.73
N GLN A 585 -33.88 1.09 2.62
CA GLN A 585 -35.15 0.87 1.93
C GLN A 585 -36.16 0.07 2.76
N LYS A 586 -35.70 -0.97 3.51
CA LYS A 586 -36.58 -1.66 4.45
C LYS A 586 -37.13 -0.71 5.52
N ALA A 587 -36.30 0.19 6.04
CA ALA A 587 -36.75 1.22 6.99
C ALA A 587 -37.81 2.13 6.37
N VAL A 588 -37.60 2.60 5.12
CA VAL A 588 -38.61 3.39 4.39
C VAL A 588 -39.94 2.66 4.26
N GLN A 589 -39.93 1.39 3.86
CA GLN A 589 -41.17 0.58 3.74
C GLN A 589 -41.91 0.44 5.08
N MET A 590 -41.18 0.27 6.18
CA MET A 590 -41.78 0.19 7.52
C MET A 590 -42.31 1.55 7.99
N LEU A 591 -41.60 2.64 7.70
CA LEU A 591 -42.06 4.01 8.00
C LEU A 591 -43.30 4.40 7.21
N GLN A 592 -43.40 3.98 5.94
CA GLN A 592 -44.62 4.22 5.15
C GLN A 592 -45.87 3.56 5.78
N LYS A 593 -45.73 2.34 6.32
CA LYS A 593 -46.80 1.69 7.05
C LYS A 593 -47.19 2.44 8.35
N ALA A 594 -46.16 2.91 9.09
CA ALA A 594 -46.38 3.72 10.29
C ALA A 594 -46.99 5.08 9.99
N ALA A 595 -46.62 5.70 8.85
CA ALA A 595 -47.18 7.02 8.41
C ALA A 595 -48.65 6.94 8.01
N ALA A 596 -49.17 5.75 7.74
CA ALA A 596 -50.62 5.56 7.49
C ALA A 596 -51.46 5.56 8.80
N SER A 597 -50.85 5.69 9.98
CA SER A 597 -51.49 5.65 11.29
C SER A 597 -52.53 6.75 11.44
N THR A 598 -53.59 6.39 12.17
CA THR A 598 -54.61 7.33 12.70
C THR A 598 -54.12 8.10 13.93
N ASP A 599 -53.09 7.57 14.61
CA ASP A 599 -52.41 8.28 15.70
C ASP A 599 -51.53 9.39 15.12
N LEU A 600 -51.97 10.64 15.30
CA LEU A 600 -51.29 11.80 14.75
C LEU A 600 -49.85 11.98 15.25
N SER A 601 -49.57 11.54 16.48
CA SER A 601 -48.20 11.60 17.04
C SER A 601 -47.29 10.63 16.29
N LEU A 602 -47.70 9.37 16.15
CA LEU A 602 -46.95 8.35 15.43
C LEU A 602 -46.84 8.71 13.95
N LYS A 603 -47.91 9.22 13.32
CA LYS A 603 -47.90 9.67 11.92
C LYS A 603 -46.90 10.77 11.67
N ARG A 604 -46.84 11.80 12.52
CA ARG A 604 -45.87 12.91 12.40
C ARG A 604 -44.41 12.37 12.56
N LYS A 605 -44.19 11.53 13.54
CA LYS A 605 -42.87 10.88 13.72
C LYS A 605 -42.44 10.11 12.49
N ALA A 606 -43.30 9.30 11.91
CA ALA A 606 -43.01 8.48 10.74
C ALA A 606 -42.76 9.35 9.48
N LEU A 607 -43.58 10.38 9.27
CA LEU A 607 -43.40 11.31 8.15
C LEU A 607 -42.06 12.09 8.28
N PHE A 608 -41.76 12.58 9.48
CA PHE A 608 -40.49 13.24 9.74
C PHE A 608 -39.28 12.28 9.49
N ALA A 609 -39.39 11.03 9.96
CA ALA A 609 -38.39 10.01 9.74
C ALA A 609 -38.18 9.71 8.24
N LEU A 610 -39.24 9.69 7.44
CA LEU A 610 -39.16 9.54 5.97
C LEU A 610 -38.40 10.68 5.29
N GLY A 611 -38.26 11.83 5.94
CA GLY A 611 -37.41 12.92 5.48
C GLY A 611 -35.91 12.76 5.78
N TYR A 612 -35.51 11.74 6.54
CA TYR A 612 -34.13 11.56 6.92
C TYR A 612 -33.27 11.10 5.74
N ARG A 613 -32.25 11.88 5.42
CA ARG A 613 -31.42 11.72 4.22
C ARG A 613 -30.72 10.35 4.15
N GLU A 614 -30.20 9.90 5.26
CA GLU A 614 -29.39 8.68 5.38
C GLU A 614 -30.19 7.37 5.15
N LEU A 615 -31.53 7.46 5.01
CA LEU A 615 -32.33 6.31 4.57
C LEU A 615 -32.21 6.01 3.08
N TYR A 616 -31.79 7.01 2.30
CA TYR A 616 -31.77 6.93 0.84
C TYR A 616 -30.36 6.68 0.35
N ASN A 617 -30.02 5.40 0.21
CA ASN A 617 -28.76 4.94 -0.37
C ASN A 617 -28.77 5.10 -1.90
N ASP A 618 -29.08 6.28 -2.38
CA ASP A 618 -29.22 6.56 -3.80
C ASP A 618 -28.09 7.47 -4.28
N VAL A 619 -27.09 6.85 -4.98
CA VAL A 619 -25.97 7.58 -5.58
C VAL A 619 -26.43 8.69 -6.55
N LYS A 620 -27.62 8.54 -7.14
CA LYS A 620 -28.22 9.54 -8.02
C LYS A 620 -29.06 10.58 -7.29
N GLY A 621 -29.28 10.40 -5.98
CA GLY A 621 -30.07 11.31 -5.15
C GLY A 621 -31.58 11.37 -5.49
N LEU A 622 -32.11 10.39 -6.20
CA LEU A 622 -33.52 10.39 -6.65
C LEU A 622 -34.52 10.23 -5.49
N GLY A 623 -34.06 9.67 -4.36
CA GLY A 623 -34.86 9.62 -3.12
C GLY A 623 -34.94 10.94 -2.38
N LEU A 624 -34.05 11.89 -2.66
CA LEU A 624 -33.92 13.18 -2.00
C LEU A 624 -34.73 14.27 -2.75
N TRP A 625 -35.36 15.16 -2.01
CA TRP A 625 -36.12 16.28 -2.60
C TRP A 625 -35.22 17.37 -3.20
N TYR A 626 -33.97 17.42 -2.75
CA TYR A 626 -32.97 18.40 -3.14
C TYR A 626 -31.61 17.74 -3.28
N THR A 627 -30.95 18.00 -4.40
CA THR A 627 -29.58 17.54 -4.67
C THR A 627 -28.69 18.68 -5.12
N VAL A 628 -27.43 18.62 -4.75
CA VAL A 628 -26.36 19.54 -5.17
C VAL A 628 -25.27 18.72 -5.85
N SER A 629 -24.94 19.12 -7.05
CA SER A 629 -23.81 18.55 -7.79
C SER A 629 -22.89 19.66 -8.30
N TRP A 630 -21.65 19.29 -8.61
CA TRP A 630 -20.71 20.19 -9.27
C TRP A 630 -20.55 19.72 -10.72
N ASP A 631 -20.90 20.58 -11.65
CA ASP A 631 -20.70 20.33 -13.08
C ASP A 631 -19.84 21.44 -13.67
N SER A 632 -18.72 21.04 -14.31
CA SER A 632 -17.76 21.97 -14.94
C SER A 632 -17.28 23.13 -14.06
N GLY A 633 -17.24 22.90 -12.72
CA GLY A 633 -16.85 23.92 -11.73
C GLY A 633 -17.98 24.80 -11.21
N GLU A 634 -19.20 24.60 -11.69
CA GLU A 634 -20.41 25.31 -11.22
C GLU A 634 -21.25 24.44 -10.28
N CYS A 635 -21.83 25.07 -9.25
CA CYS A 635 -22.74 24.42 -8.32
C CYS A 635 -24.15 24.34 -8.94
N VAL A 636 -24.57 23.14 -9.28
CA VAL A 636 -25.90 22.87 -9.84
C VAL A 636 -26.83 22.35 -8.75
N GLN A 637 -27.97 23.02 -8.58
CA GLN A 637 -29.02 22.64 -7.64
C GLN A 637 -30.20 22.04 -8.40
N ALA A 638 -30.71 20.89 -7.94
CA ALA A 638 -31.86 20.23 -8.51
C ALA A 638 -32.92 19.92 -7.44
N TYR A 639 -34.20 20.15 -7.79
CA TYR A 639 -35.34 19.89 -6.91
C TYR A 639 -36.22 18.78 -7.48
N HIS A 640 -36.54 17.79 -6.64
CA HIS A 640 -37.22 16.56 -7.06
C HIS A 640 -38.57 16.41 -6.34
N ARG A 641 -39.60 17.05 -6.84
CA ARG A 641 -40.93 17.06 -6.21
C ARG A 641 -41.59 15.67 -6.10
N ASN A 642 -41.22 14.76 -6.99
CA ASN A 642 -41.72 13.38 -6.96
C ASN A 642 -40.90 12.46 -6.05
N ALA A 643 -39.82 12.95 -5.43
CA ALA A 643 -39.01 12.17 -4.53
C ALA A 643 -39.80 11.76 -3.27
N PRO A 644 -39.61 10.54 -2.74
CA PRO A 644 -40.25 10.09 -1.50
C PRO A 644 -40.06 11.05 -0.32
N GLN A 645 -38.88 11.66 -0.21
CA GLN A 645 -38.57 12.62 0.84
C GLN A 645 -39.41 13.89 0.71
N PHE A 646 -39.62 14.41 -0.53
CA PHE A 646 -40.46 15.59 -0.78
C PHE A 646 -41.89 15.31 -0.34
N GLN A 647 -42.44 14.16 -0.74
CA GLN A 647 -43.81 13.78 -0.42
C GLN A 647 -44.05 13.63 1.09
N ALA A 648 -43.06 13.06 1.78
CA ALA A 648 -43.09 12.93 3.24
C ALA A 648 -43.05 14.27 3.94
N TYR A 649 -42.19 15.18 3.51
CA TYR A 649 -42.10 16.53 4.07
C TYR A 649 -43.36 17.37 3.76
N GLN A 650 -43.93 17.23 2.56
CA GLN A 650 -45.19 17.87 2.20
C GLN A 650 -46.32 17.39 3.10
N ALA A 651 -46.49 16.07 3.25
CA ALA A 651 -47.52 15.52 4.13
C ALA A 651 -47.32 15.92 5.60
N LEU A 652 -46.07 16.02 6.05
CA LEU A 652 -45.77 16.54 7.38
C LEU A 652 -46.14 17.99 7.54
N TYR A 653 -45.86 18.84 6.55
CA TYR A 653 -46.22 20.26 6.56
C TYR A 653 -47.76 20.46 6.61
N GLU A 654 -48.52 19.65 5.87
CA GLU A 654 -49.98 19.65 5.91
C GLU A 654 -50.57 19.36 7.28
N LEU A 655 -49.82 18.58 8.12
CA LEU A 655 -50.22 18.25 9.49
C LEU A 655 -49.71 19.23 10.56
N THR A 656 -48.60 19.92 10.32
CA THR A 656 -47.95 20.75 11.34
C THR A 656 -48.02 22.24 11.05
N GLY A 657 -48.27 22.65 9.80
CA GLY A 657 -48.21 24.03 9.36
C GLY A 657 -46.82 24.65 9.50
N ASP A 658 -46.78 25.97 9.66
CA ASP A 658 -45.54 26.74 9.75
C ASP A 658 -44.81 26.64 11.11
N GLU A 659 -45.52 26.25 12.15
CA GLU A 659 -45.00 26.20 13.51
C GLU A 659 -45.15 24.80 14.15
N PRO A 660 -44.31 23.82 13.79
CA PRO A 660 -44.37 22.51 14.39
C PRO A 660 -44.08 22.60 15.91
N GLN A 661 -44.82 21.84 16.70
CA GLN A 661 -44.69 21.84 18.17
C GLN A 661 -43.51 20.97 18.66
N GLU A 662 -43.15 19.96 17.91
CA GLU A 662 -42.11 19.00 18.29
C GLU A 662 -40.72 19.59 18.11
N ASP A 663 -39.90 19.58 19.18
CA ASP A 663 -38.55 20.14 19.19
C ASP A 663 -37.62 19.53 18.13
N TYR A 664 -37.69 18.23 17.87
CA TYR A 664 -36.86 17.55 16.88
C TYR A 664 -37.21 17.98 15.45
N ILE A 665 -38.44 18.35 15.16
CA ILE A 665 -38.86 18.90 13.87
C ILE A 665 -38.39 20.35 13.74
N ARG A 666 -38.59 21.18 14.77
CA ARG A 666 -38.19 22.61 14.78
C ARG A 666 -36.68 22.80 14.59
N ARG A 667 -35.85 21.89 15.08
CA ARG A 667 -34.40 21.96 15.01
C ARG A 667 -33.80 21.31 13.75
N CYS A 668 -34.64 20.91 12.79
CA CYS A 668 -34.18 20.26 11.57
C CYS A 668 -33.98 21.26 10.45
N ASP A 669 -32.75 21.65 10.18
CA ASP A 669 -32.38 22.62 9.11
C ASP A 669 -32.88 22.15 7.74
N ALA A 670 -32.81 20.85 7.44
CA ALA A 670 -33.28 20.31 6.16
C ALA A 670 -34.81 20.44 6.01
N TYR A 671 -35.57 20.27 7.08
CA TYR A 671 -37.00 20.47 7.04
C TYR A 671 -37.38 21.98 7.00
N GLU A 672 -36.61 22.83 7.67
CA GLU A 672 -36.80 24.29 7.58
C GLU A 672 -36.54 24.79 6.18
N GLN A 673 -35.47 24.33 5.53
CA GLN A 673 -35.17 24.65 4.13
C GLN A 673 -36.33 24.20 3.21
N PHE A 674 -36.86 22.99 3.43
CA PHE A 674 -38.00 22.48 2.69
C PHE A 674 -39.24 23.38 2.88
N ARG A 675 -39.59 23.77 4.10
CA ARG A 675 -40.73 24.63 4.41
C ARG A 675 -40.64 25.99 3.68
N ASN A 676 -39.44 26.59 3.70
CA ASN A 676 -39.19 27.86 3.02
C ASN A 676 -39.40 27.70 1.51
N TYR A 677 -38.77 26.69 0.90
CA TYR A 677 -38.98 26.39 -0.53
C TYR A 677 -40.44 26.10 -0.87
N TYR A 678 -41.12 25.27 -0.07
CA TYR A 678 -42.49 24.86 -0.34
C TYR A 678 -43.49 26.04 -0.27
N ARG A 679 -43.30 27.00 0.65
CA ARG A 679 -44.11 28.21 0.76
C ARG A 679 -43.99 29.13 -0.47
N GLU A 680 -42.80 29.23 -1.02
CA GLU A 680 -42.52 30.07 -2.19
C GLU A 680 -43.03 29.47 -3.51
N HIS A 681 -43.19 28.14 -3.55
CA HIS A 681 -43.47 27.40 -4.78
C HIS A 681 -44.73 26.52 -4.72
N LYS A 682 -45.63 26.79 -3.76
CA LYS A 682 -46.88 26.05 -3.52
C LYS A 682 -47.91 26.22 -4.66
#